data_fef826c108a27c19ce75ffaf8067b8b2
#
_entry.id   fef826c108a27c19ce75ffaf8067b8b2
#
_cell.length_a   1.000
_cell.length_b   1.000
_cell.length_c   1.000
_cell.angle_alpha   90.00
_cell.angle_beta   90.00
_cell.angle_gamma   90.00
#
_symmetry.space_group_name_H-M   'P 1'
#
loop_
_entity.id
_entity.type
_entity.pdbx_description
1 polymer ?
#
loop_
_entity_poly.entity_id
_entity_poly.type
_entity_poly.pdbx_seq_one_letter_code
_entity_poly.pdbx_strand_id
1 'polypeptide(L)'
;MMRRILPLLLLVGLLLTPTAPTFAQDDYTPPTDQPGPAVDTLYFKAFNVDRAPLDLEAGEMDMYYYNLKIAAARKLRDNQDVQLFEAPANTLSLVLNPAPAPEGQLNPFAIPAVRRAMQRLVDREFVAREIYQGQAAPMYTVNSPTDFDYLTVFDIIQEQDLRYDPEFARDEIAAAMEEAGAELVDGVWTYEEQPVRIKFIIRVEDERREVGDLVRTALEDAGFQVDANYQPFAPAIQTVYSTDPKLFGWHIYTEGWGRGAPNRYDFGSVNSYNAPWLGNMPGWQQTGFWQYENEELDELGKQLFRGEFQDKAARDEMYRTMTQMGLDESVRIWVATVNSAYAVAEDVTGITQDLAAGPRGLWTLRTAYKPESKELTVGHLWVWTERSTWNPVGGIGDVYSSDIYRQLSDPALWNDPFTGIPQPFRVSYKVESAGPDGKLAVPADAFLWDAKTGKWQTVGEDVEAISKVTYDYTKFFQANFHHGQQISMADLLYSLYQGFDISYNPDKAKIETVMAVTARPTLETFRGFRVLDENRIEVYVDFWHFDDNYIAAYGTPSSVGTPWEVLYTLDDLVFKQRRAAYSDTAAARYNVPWISLVLDRDARLVRKAMMDIRRAKGFPAAVFTLPGATASLTDAKAADLRYGATLDWFTDHGHLIISNGPFFLARYDPPAQFAELDAFRDPTYPFTAADLYKGTPQLIEFAAIDAESIVLGEAYEATFTLKGPGKLSLRYLLVDAATNAIIAQGDATAAGANKFSVELTEDETFDLDFGLYRLVLAATSDQLAQLTERQVEIEADLQ
;
A
#
# COMPACT_ATOMS: atom_id res chain seq x y z
N MET A 1 54.86 33.42 -48.99
CA MET A 1 54.43 33.51 -47.61
C MET A 1 52.95 33.43 -47.59
N MET A 2 52.39 32.20 -47.45
CA MET A 2 50.97 31.93 -47.38
C MET A 2 50.60 31.52 -45.98
N ARG A 3 49.77 32.30 -45.23
CA ARG A 3 49.20 31.99 -43.99
C ARG A 3 48.01 31.03 -44.19
N ARG A 4 48.07 29.83 -43.68
CA ARG A 4 46.94 28.89 -43.61
C ARG A 4 46.11 29.24 -42.37
N ILE A 5 44.86 29.56 -42.61
CA ILE A 5 43.80 29.72 -41.58
C ILE A 5 43.11 28.37 -41.44
N LEU A 6 43.15 27.81 -40.22
CA LEU A 6 42.44 26.61 -39.83
C LEU A 6 41.06 27.02 -39.29
N PRO A 7 39.94 26.46 -39.73
CA PRO A 7 38.64 26.71 -39.09
C PRO A 7 38.48 25.84 -37.86
N LEU A 8 38.19 26.50 -36.73
CA LEU A 8 37.79 25.92 -35.50
C LEU A 8 36.33 25.43 -35.61
N LEU A 9 36.10 24.09 -35.64
CA LEU A 9 34.79 23.52 -35.57
C LEU A 9 34.34 23.53 -34.08
N LEU A 10 33.40 24.40 -33.76
CA LEU A 10 32.65 24.35 -32.50
C LEU A 10 31.65 23.17 -32.59
N LEU A 11 31.96 22.13 -31.81
CA LEU A 11 31.05 21.03 -31.54
C LEU A 11 30.06 21.53 -30.48
N VAL A 12 28.88 21.97 -30.91
CA VAL A 12 27.74 22.21 -30.00
C VAL A 12 27.17 20.84 -29.62
N GLY A 13 27.55 20.36 -28.45
CA GLY A 13 26.91 19.22 -27.83
C GLY A 13 25.48 19.60 -27.43
N LEU A 14 24.49 19.14 -28.16
CA LEU A 14 23.10 19.13 -27.69
C LEU A 14 23.07 18.18 -26.47
N LEU A 15 23.00 18.74 -25.29
CA LEU A 15 22.52 18.07 -24.12
C LEU A 15 21.04 17.76 -24.32
N LEU A 16 20.72 16.54 -24.74
CA LEU A 16 19.38 16.01 -24.66
C LEU A 16 19.07 15.84 -23.17
N THR A 17 18.46 16.85 -22.57
CA THR A 17 17.72 16.66 -21.33
C THR A 17 16.59 15.68 -21.62
N PRO A 18 16.43 14.60 -20.84
CA PRO A 18 15.23 13.77 -20.98
C PRO A 18 14.02 14.66 -20.70
N THR A 19 13.21 14.88 -21.72
CA THR A 19 11.91 15.50 -21.56
C THR A 19 11.07 14.55 -20.72
N ALA A 20 10.64 15.00 -19.55
CA ALA A 20 9.62 14.31 -18.80
C ALA A 20 8.42 14.02 -19.72
N PRO A 21 7.80 12.83 -19.63
CA PRO A 21 6.66 12.50 -20.45
C PRO A 21 5.54 13.52 -20.19
N THR A 22 5.12 14.22 -21.22
CA THR A 22 3.92 15.04 -21.19
C THR A 22 2.74 14.09 -21.41
N PHE A 23 2.12 13.64 -20.32
CA PHE A 23 0.73 13.19 -20.37
C PHE A 23 -0.12 14.37 -20.89
N ALA A 24 -1.20 14.10 -21.61
CA ALA A 24 -2.14 15.14 -21.98
C ALA A 24 -2.71 15.73 -20.68
N GLN A 25 -2.10 16.81 -20.22
CA GLN A 25 -2.60 17.58 -19.11
C GLN A 25 -3.78 18.36 -19.71
N ASP A 26 -5.00 18.00 -19.30
CA ASP A 26 -6.16 18.84 -19.54
C ASP A 26 -5.83 20.27 -19.08
N ASP A 27 -6.42 21.28 -19.69
CA ASP A 27 -6.18 22.70 -19.35
C ASP A 27 -6.71 23.01 -17.94
N TYR A 28 -6.05 22.39 -16.91
CA TYR A 28 -6.40 22.61 -15.50
C TYR A 28 -5.99 24.02 -15.10
N THR A 29 -6.98 24.81 -14.73
CA THR A 29 -6.79 26.14 -14.16
C THR A 29 -7.38 26.19 -12.76
N PRO A 30 -6.57 26.19 -11.71
CA PRO A 30 -7.09 26.24 -10.33
C PRO A 30 -7.81 27.57 -10.09
N PRO A 31 -8.77 27.60 -9.15
CA PRO A 31 -9.51 28.82 -8.82
C PRO A 31 -8.67 29.85 -8.07
N THR A 32 -7.46 29.52 -7.65
CA THR A 32 -6.55 30.38 -6.89
C THR A 32 -5.08 30.04 -7.16
N ASP A 33 -4.23 31.07 -7.15
CA ASP A 33 -2.77 30.98 -7.21
C ASP A 33 -2.11 30.97 -5.82
N GLN A 34 -2.91 30.96 -4.74
CA GLN A 34 -2.39 30.96 -3.40
C GLN A 34 -1.71 29.62 -3.05
N PRO A 35 -0.73 29.60 -2.13
CA PRO A 35 -0.24 28.36 -1.56
C PRO A 35 -1.37 27.51 -0.97
N GLY A 36 -1.20 26.18 -1.07
CA GLY A 36 -2.17 25.22 -0.56
C GLY A 36 -3.11 24.65 -1.63
N PRO A 37 -4.27 24.14 -1.23
CA PRO A 37 -5.19 23.42 -2.11
C PRO A 37 -6.06 24.36 -2.95
N ALA A 38 -6.85 23.74 -3.85
CA ALA A 38 -7.75 24.49 -4.72
C ALA A 38 -8.91 25.16 -3.97
N VAL A 39 -9.43 24.53 -2.92
CA VAL A 39 -10.56 25.03 -2.10
C VAL A 39 -10.11 25.54 -0.75
N ASP A 40 -10.94 26.34 -0.11
CA ASP A 40 -10.64 26.86 1.23
C ASP A 40 -11.05 25.88 2.33
N THR A 41 -12.10 25.06 2.13
CA THR A 41 -12.58 24.10 3.13
C THR A 41 -13.02 22.77 2.50
N LEU A 42 -12.71 21.67 3.17
CA LEU A 42 -13.25 20.33 2.91
C LEU A 42 -14.12 19.89 4.10
N TYR A 43 -15.34 19.49 3.83
CA TYR A 43 -16.23 18.87 4.80
C TYR A 43 -16.30 17.36 4.56
N PHE A 44 -15.83 16.56 5.49
CA PHE A 44 -16.06 15.12 5.49
C PHE A 44 -17.31 14.80 6.29
N LYS A 45 -18.22 14.04 5.69
CA LYS A 45 -19.47 13.58 6.31
C LYS A 45 -19.70 12.12 6.01
N ALA A 46 -20.28 11.38 6.96
CA ALA A 46 -20.68 10.00 6.72
C ALA A 46 -22.00 9.94 5.96
N PHE A 47 -22.03 9.10 4.91
CA PHE A 47 -23.22 8.80 4.14
C PHE A 47 -23.38 7.28 4.01
N ASN A 48 -24.62 6.83 4.11
CA ASN A 48 -24.94 5.43 3.90
C ASN A 48 -24.68 5.03 2.44
N VAL A 49 -23.96 3.94 2.22
CA VAL A 49 -23.55 3.50 0.87
C VAL A 49 -24.74 3.24 -0.07
N ASP A 50 -25.88 2.78 0.45
CA ASP A 50 -27.07 2.51 -0.35
C ASP A 50 -27.80 3.80 -0.78
N ARG A 51 -27.61 4.89 -0.01
CA ARG A 51 -28.20 6.20 -0.29
C ARG A 51 -27.29 7.16 -0.99
N ALA A 52 -25.97 6.89 -0.94
CA ALA A 52 -24.94 7.80 -1.48
C ALA A 52 -25.24 8.30 -2.91
N PRO A 53 -25.74 7.47 -3.87
CA PRO A 53 -26.13 7.99 -5.19
C PRO A 53 -27.19 9.07 -5.13
N LEU A 54 -28.24 8.88 -4.32
CA LEU A 54 -29.34 9.85 -4.18
C LEU A 54 -28.91 11.12 -3.44
N ASP A 55 -28.06 10.96 -2.44
CA ASP A 55 -27.54 12.10 -1.67
C ASP A 55 -26.60 12.97 -2.54
N LEU A 56 -25.83 12.34 -3.47
CA LEU A 56 -25.04 13.04 -4.47
C LEU A 56 -25.91 13.80 -5.48
N GLU A 57 -26.92 13.14 -6.04
CA GLU A 57 -27.89 13.75 -6.97
C GLU A 57 -28.68 14.91 -6.32
N ALA A 58 -28.90 14.84 -5.01
CA ALA A 58 -29.54 15.89 -4.24
C ALA A 58 -28.60 17.06 -3.89
N GLY A 59 -27.29 16.96 -4.21
CA GLY A 59 -26.29 17.98 -3.87
C GLY A 59 -25.93 18.04 -2.38
N GLU A 60 -26.19 16.98 -1.61
CA GLU A 60 -25.81 16.89 -0.20
C GLU A 60 -24.30 16.65 -0.01
N MET A 61 -23.63 16.18 -1.08
CA MET A 61 -22.18 16.02 -1.20
C MET A 61 -21.75 16.27 -2.63
N ASP A 62 -20.47 16.63 -2.82
CA ASP A 62 -19.85 16.88 -4.12
C ASP A 62 -19.11 15.65 -4.66
N MET A 63 -18.67 14.76 -3.80
CA MET A 63 -18.06 13.48 -4.16
C MET A 63 -18.25 12.42 -3.06
N TYR A 64 -18.31 11.16 -3.47
CA TYR A 64 -18.34 10.02 -2.54
C TYR A 64 -17.00 9.28 -2.55
N TYR A 65 -16.27 9.40 -1.47
CA TYR A 65 -14.88 8.94 -1.34
C TYR A 65 -14.75 7.47 -0.89
N TYR A 66 -15.85 6.78 -0.73
CA TYR A 66 -15.93 5.33 -0.57
C TYR A 66 -16.50 4.71 -1.86
N ASN A 67 -16.17 3.43 -2.14
CA ASN A 67 -16.67 2.77 -3.33
C ASN A 67 -18.19 2.58 -3.27
N LEU A 68 -18.85 2.84 -4.37
CA LEU A 68 -20.27 2.52 -4.54
C LEU A 68 -20.47 1.01 -4.65
N LYS A 69 -21.64 0.54 -4.24
CA LYS A 69 -22.09 -0.80 -4.60
C LYS A 69 -22.26 -0.91 -6.12
N ILE A 70 -21.95 -2.07 -6.68
CA ILE A 70 -21.93 -2.30 -8.13
C ILE A 70 -23.26 -1.93 -8.80
N ALA A 71 -24.38 -2.32 -8.21
CA ALA A 71 -25.70 -1.99 -8.75
C ALA A 71 -25.98 -0.47 -8.77
N ALA A 72 -25.45 0.26 -7.82
CA ALA A 72 -25.55 1.72 -7.75
C ALA A 72 -24.65 2.40 -8.79
N ALA A 73 -23.40 1.96 -8.92
CA ALA A 73 -22.45 2.47 -9.91
C ALA A 73 -23.01 2.33 -11.34
N ARG A 74 -23.59 1.17 -11.67
CA ARG A 74 -24.20 0.95 -13.00
C ARG A 74 -25.35 1.90 -13.32
N LYS A 75 -26.16 2.28 -12.33
CA LYS A 75 -27.25 3.24 -12.54
C LYS A 75 -26.74 4.65 -12.80
N LEU A 76 -25.60 4.99 -12.23
CA LEU A 76 -25.01 6.32 -12.38
C LEU A 76 -24.21 6.49 -13.68
N ARG A 77 -23.85 5.42 -14.40
CA ARG A 77 -23.06 5.52 -15.65
C ARG A 77 -23.71 6.39 -16.74
N ASP A 78 -25.04 6.34 -16.81
CA ASP A 78 -25.79 7.11 -17.80
C ASP A 78 -26.32 8.45 -17.24
N ASN A 79 -25.99 8.77 -15.99
CA ASN A 79 -26.42 10.01 -15.35
C ASN A 79 -25.47 11.15 -15.75
N GLN A 80 -26.00 12.20 -16.37
CA GLN A 80 -25.22 13.34 -16.85
C GLN A 80 -24.81 14.34 -15.75
N ASP A 81 -25.39 14.21 -14.57
CA ASP A 81 -25.09 15.05 -13.41
C ASP A 81 -23.98 14.48 -12.53
N VAL A 82 -23.41 13.32 -12.94
CA VAL A 82 -22.41 12.57 -12.18
C VAL A 82 -21.29 12.09 -13.08
N GLN A 83 -20.05 12.36 -12.66
CA GLN A 83 -18.85 11.72 -13.20
C GLN A 83 -18.58 10.44 -12.39
N LEU A 84 -18.33 9.35 -13.09
CA LEU A 84 -17.98 8.06 -12.45
C LEU A 84 -16.54 7.69 -12.78
N PHE A 85 -15.70 7.60 -11.75
CA PHE A 85 -14.31 7.19 -11.85
C PHE A 85 -14.16 5.76 -11.34
N GLU A 86 -13.47 4.93 -12.09
CA GLU A 86 -13.25 3.52 -11.74
C GLU A 86 -11.75 3.22 -11.63
N ALA A 87 -11.35 2.46 -10.60
CA ALA A 87 -9.98 2.02 -10.39
C ALA A 87 -9.94 0.67 -9.66
N PRO A 88 -8.91 -0.18 -9.88
CA PRO A 88 -8.71 -1.43 -9.16
C PRO A 88 -8.27 -1.16 -7.70
N ALA A 89 -9.10 -0.42 -6.96
CA ALA A 89 -8.74 0.20 -5.69
C ALA A 89 -8.90 -0.69 -4.47
N ASN A 90 -9.57 -1.85 -4.63
CA ASN A 90 -9.76 -2.79 -3.53
C ASN A 90 -9.42 -4.21 -3.98
N THR A 91 -8.86 -4.98 -3.04
CA THR A 91 -8.66 -6.42 -3.19
C THR A 91 -9.48 -7.17 -2.16
N LEU A 92 -10.00 -8.33 -2.55
CA LEU A 92 -10.78 -9.22 -1.70
C LEU A 92 -10.02 -10.51 -1.48
N SER A 93 -9.96 -10.96 -0.23
CA SER A 93 -9.37 -12.23 0.16
C SER A 93 -10.15 -12.93 1.27
N LEU A 94 -9.88 -14.22 1.45
CA LEU A 94 -10.25 -14.99 2.63
C LEU A 94 -9.01 -15.22 3.46
N VAL A 95 -9.03 -14.80 4.71
CA VAL A 95 -7.97 -15.11 5.68
C VAL A 95 -8.36 -16.39 6.39
N LEU A 96 -7.46 -17.37 6.37
CA LEU A 96 -7.62 -18.64 7.06
C LEU A 96 -6.82 -18.61 8.37
N ASN A 97 -7.34 -19.22 9.41
CA ASN A 97 -6.64 -19.39 10.69
C ASN A 97 -5.89 -20.72 10.70
N PRO A 98 -4.57 -20.77 10.45
CA PRO A 98 -3.83 -22.02 10.38
C PRO A 98 -3.32 -22.50 11.74
N ALA A 99 -3.80 -21.94 12.86
CA ALA A 99 -3.37 -22.35 14.20
C ALA A 99 -3.69 -23.83 14.48
N PRO A 100 -2.80 -24.57 15.13
CA PRO A 100 -3.10 -25.94 15.55
C PRO A 100 -4.22 -25.96 16.60
N ALA A 101 -5.19 -26.84 16.42
CA ALA A 101 -6.31 -26.98 17.34
C ALA A 101 -5.87 -27.51 18.71
N PRO A 102 -6.64 -27.24 19.78
CA PRO A 102 -6.48 -27.89 21.08
C PRO A 102 -6.68 -29.41 20.96
N GLU A 103 -6.13 -30.15 21.93
CA GLU A 103 -6.33 -31.61 22.05
C GLU A 103 -7.83 -31.95 22.00
N GLY A 104 -8.20 -32.95 21.23
CA GLY A 104 -9.58 -33.38 21.03
C GLY A 104 -10.38 -32.56 20.00
N GLN A 105 -9.77 -31.62 19.33
CA GLN A 105 -10.37 -30.82 18.27
C GLN A 105 -9.53 -30.85 17.00
N LEU A 106 -10.17 -30.61 15.85
CA LEU A 106 -9.48 -30.49 14.58
C LEU A 106 -9.80 -29.12 13.95
N ASN A 107 -8.74 -28.39 13.59
CA ASN A 107 -8.85 -27.22 12.73
C ASN A 107 -8.50 -27.62 11.30
N PRO A 108 -9.44 -27.63 10.34
CA PRO A 108 -9.15 -28.04 8.97
C PRO A 108 -8.10 -27.13 8.32
N PHE A 109 -8.06 -25.86 8.68
CA PHE A 109 -7.09 -24.90 8.13
C PHE A 109 -5.68 -25.00 8.75
N ALA A 110 -5.46 -25.84 9.76
CA ALA A 110 -4.12 -26.21 10.18
C ALA A 110 -3.45 -27.18 9.17
N ILE A 111 -4.25 -27.85 8.32
CA ILE A 111 -3.80 -28.82 7.32
C ILE A 111 -3.50 -28.10 6.01
N PRO A 112 -2.22 -28.07 5.53
CA PRO A 112 -1.85 -27.37 4.29
C PRO A 112 -2.63 -27.82 3.06
N ALA A 113 -2.89 -29.14 2.91
CA ALA A 113 -3.65 -29.69 1.80
C ALA A 113 -5.09 -29.14 1.74
N VAL A 114 -5.75 -28.97 2.91
CA VAL A 114 -7.09 -28.38 2.99
C VAL A 114 -7.02 -26.88 2.56
N ARG A 115 -6.03 -26.13 3.03
CA ARG A 115 -5.88 -24.74 2.60
C ARG A 115 -5.64 -24.62 1.11
N ARG A 116 -4.79 -25.50 0.54
CA ARG A 116 -4.53 -25.53 -0.91
C ARG A 116 -5.79 -25.90 -1.72
N ALA A 117 -6.58 -26.84 -1.26
CA ALA A 117 -7.85 -27.21 -1.89
C ALA A 117 -8.84 -26.04 -1.93
N MET A 118 -8.81 -25.12 -0.94
CA MET A 118 -9.62 -23.90 -0.96
C MET A 118 -9.38 -23.02 -2.20
N GLN A 119 -8.19 -23.08 -2.81
CA GLN A 119 -7.90 -22.34 -4.04
C GLN A 119 -8.85 -22.72 -5.18
N ARG A 120 -9.25 -24.02 -5.27
CA ARG A 120 -10.16 -24.53 -6.29
C ARG A 120 -11.61 -24.62 -5.84
N LEU A 121 -11.87 -24.47 -4.54
CA LEU A 121 -13.21 -24.46 -3.97
C LEU A 121 -13.92 -23.10 -4.16
N VAL A 122 -13.16 -22.01 -4.32
CA VAL A 122 -13.69 -20.65 -4.49
C VAL A 122 -13.84 -20.30 -5.97
N ASP A 123 -15.10 -20.12 -6.42
CA ASP A 123 -15.40 -19.73 -7.80
C ASP A 123 -15.17 -18.22 -8.01
N ARG A 124 -13.94 -17.87 -8.37
CA ARG A 124 -13.52 -16.48 -8.62
C ARG A 124 -14.17 -15.88 -9.85
N GLU A 125 -14.41 -16.69 -10.87
CA GLU A 125 -15.07 -16.26 -12.11
C GLU A 125 -16.54 -15.89 -11.84
N PHE A 126 -17.24 -16.71 -11.05
CA PHE A 126 -18.59 -16.39 -10.60
C PHE A 126 -18.61 -15.12 -9.75
N VAL A 127 -17.68 -14.99 -8.83
CA VAL A 127 -17.54 -13.76 -8.01
C VAL A 127 -17.37 -12.55 -8.91
N ALA A 128 -16.43 -12.58 -9.84
CA ALA A 128 -16.12 -11.45 -10.73
C ALA A 128 -17.32 -11.13 -11.66
N ARG A 129 -17.90 -12.14 -12.29
CA ARG A 129 -18.93 -11.98 -13.31
C ARG A 129 -20.32 -11.73 -12.73
N GLU A 130 -20.73 -12.49 -11.71
CA GLU A 130 -22.11 -12.45 -11.22
C GLU A 130 -22.25 -11.53 -9.98
N ILE A 131 -21.40 -11.69 -8.96
CA ILE A 131 -21.49 -10.86 -7.75
C ILE A 131 -21.04 -9.43 -8.06
N TYR A 132 -19.87 -9.27 -8.66
CA TYR A 132 -19.34 -7.96 -9.05
C TYR A 132 -19.76 -7.51 -10.46
N GLN A 133 -20.58 -8.30 -11.16
CA GLN A 133 -21.17 -7.98 -12.47
C GLN A 133 -20.15 -7.48 -13.50
N GLY A 134 -18.98 -8.08 -13.52
CA GLY A 134 -17.86 -7.72 -14.40
C GLY A 134 -17.01 -6.54 -13.91
N GLN A 135 -17.27 -6.00 -12.72
CA GLN A 135 -16.46 -4.94 -12.09
C GLN A 135 -15.39 -5.50 -11.15
N ALA A 136 -14.96 -6.71 -11.36
CA ALA A 136 -13.84 -7.33 -10.66
C ALA A 136 -13.10 -8.27 -11.62
N ALA A 137 -11.86 -8.54 -11.32
CA ALA A 137 -11.06 -9.56 -11.98
C ALA A 137 -10.66 -10.65 -10.97
N PRO A 138 -10.67 -11.93 -11.35
CA PRO A 138 -10.15 -13.01 -10.51
C PRO A 138 -8.73 -12.74 -10.06
N MET A 139 -8.44 -13.01 -8.81
CA MET A 139 -7.13 -12.76 -8.20
C MET A 139 -6.64 -14.02 -7.49
N TYR A 140 -5.41 -14.42 -7.74
CA TYR A 140 -4.82 -15.66 -7.22
C TYR A 140 -3.65 -15.42 -6.27
N THR A 141 -2.98 -14.28 -6.41
CA THR A 141 -1.86 -13.84 -5.58
C THR A 141 -2.12 -12.44 -5.05
N VAL A 142 -1.18 -11.90 -4.30
CA VAL A 142 -1.25 -10.51 -3.81
C VAL A 142 -1.24 -9.47 -4.93
N ASN A 143 -0.67 -9.81 -6.09
CA ASN A 143 -0.71 -8.96 -7.28
C ASN A 143 -2.07 -9.03 -7.94
N SER A 144 -2.65 -7.87 -8.16
CA SER A 144 -3.79 -7.75 -9.07
C SER A 144 -3.36 -8.11 -10.50
N PRO A 145 -4.24 -8.75 -11.30
CA PRO A 145 -3.95 -8.98 -12.72
C PRO A 145 -3.77 -7.68 -13.52
N THR A 146 -4.10 -6.54 -12.94
CA THR A 146 -3.83 -5.22 -13.55
C THR A 146 -2.49 -4.60 -13.14
N ASP A 147 -1.80 -5.13 -12.15
CA ASP A 147 -0.54 -4.58 -11.67
C ASP A 147 0.60 -4.87 -12.66
N PHE A 148 1.51 -3.91 -12.82
CA PHE A 148 2.67 -4.09 -13.69
C PHE A 148 3.49 -5.33 -13.30
N ASP A 149 3.68 -5.55 -12.01
CA ASP A 149 4.50 -6.64 -11.49
C ASP A 149 3.80 -8.02 -11.53
N TYR A 150 2.50 -8.06 -11.87
CA TYR A 150 1.80 -9.30 -12.18
C TYR A 150 2.47 -10.07 -13.32
N LEU A 151 3.09 -9.35 -14.27
CA LEU A 151 3.83 -9.95 -15.38
C LEU A 151 4.98 -10.84 -14.91
N THR A 152 5.52 -10.61 -13.72
CA THR A 152 6.58 -11.42 -13.12
C THR A 152 6.08 -12.82 -12.72
N VAL A 153 4.79 -12.96 -12.40
CA VAL A 153 4.19 -14.20 -11.88
C VAL A 153 3.07 -14.78 -12.78
N PHE A 154 2.87 -14.17 -13.92
CA PHE A 154 1.80 -14.44 -14.85
C PHE A 154 1.72 -15.93 -15.28
N ASP A 155 2.85 -16.51 -15.67
CA ASP A 155 2.99 -17.91 -16.06
C ASP A 155 2.84 -18.86 -14.87
N ILE A 156 3.41 -18.56 -13.71
CA ILE A 156 3.27 -19.40 -12.50
C ILE A 156 1.78 -19.57 -12.15
N ILE A 157 1.01 -18.47 -12.16
CA ILE A 157 -0.42 -18.53 -11.84
C ILE A 157 -1.14 -19.44 -12.84
N GLN A 158 -0.79 -19.35 -14.12
CA GLN A 158 -1.36 -20.20 -15.16
C GLN A 158 -0.99 -21.68 -14.95
N GLU A 159 0.28 -21.97 -14.63
CA GLU A 159 0.80 -23.33 -14.41
C GLU A 159 0.17 -24.02 -13.18
N GLN A 160 -0.20 -23.26 -12.14
CA GLN A 160 -0.84 -23.81 -10.94
C GLN A 160 -2.27 -24.31 -11.19
N ASP A 161 -2.90 -23.93 -12.29
CA ASP A 161 -4.27 -24.29 -12.66
C ASP A 161 -5.26 -24.18 -11.48
N LEU A 162 -5.34 -22.97 -10.91
CA LEU A 162 -6.20 -22.70 -9.75
C LEU A 162 -7.67 -22.43 -10.14
N ARG A 163 -8.12 -22.92 -11.30
CA ARG A 163 -9.51 -22.79 -11.74
C ARG A 163 -10.46 -23.45 -10.74
N TYR A 164 -11.69 -22.95 -10.70
CA TYR A 164 -12.74 -23.54 -9.91
C TYR A 164 -13.00 -24.99 -10.32
N ASP A 165 -12.75 -25.91 -9.39
CA ASP A 165 -13.01 -27.34 -9.52
C ASP A 165 -13.45 -27.89 -8.15
N PRO A 166 -14.74 -27.77 -7.83
CA PRO A 166 -15.24 -28.14 -6.52
C PRO A 166 -15.25 -29.67 -6.30
N GLU A 167 -15.23 -30.49 -7.35
CA GLU A 167 -15.14 -31.94 -7.19
C GLU A 167 -13.73 -32.32 -6.75
N PHE A 168 -12.72 -31.88 -7.50
CA PHE A 168 -11.32 -32.09 -7.13
C PHE A 168 -11.02 -31.53 -5.72
N ALA A 169 -11.49 -30.31 -5.42
CA ALA A 169 -11.28 -29.69 -4.11
C ALA A 169 -11.87 -30.51 -2.96
N ARG A 170 -13.09 -31.06 -3.14
CA ARG A 170 -13.72 -31.94 -2.14
C ARG A 170 -12.98 -33.25 -1.96
N ASP A 171 -12.48 -33.85 -3.02
CA ASP A 171 -11.70 -35.08 -2.94
C ASP A 171 -10.37 -34.87 -2.18
N GLU A 172 -9.66 -33.78 -2.47
CA GLU A 172 -8.44 -33.39 -1.75
C GLU A 172 -8.73 -33.07 -0.27
N ILE A 173 -9.82 -32.36 0.03
CA ILE A 173 -10.26 -32.09 1.40
C ILE A 173 -10.56 -33.42 2.11
N ALA A 174 -11.30 -34.32 1.45
CA ALA A 174 -11.66 -35.61 2.02
C ALA A 174 -10.41 -36.44 2.37
N ALA A 175 -9.48 -36.57 1.44
CA ALA A 175 -8.22 -37.29 1.67
C ALA A 175 -7.42 -36.68 2.83
N ALA A 176 -7.31 -35.36 2.90
CA ALA A 176 -6.58 -34.67 3.93
C ALA A 176 -7.24 -34.78 5.33
N MET A 177 -8.57 -34.74 5.37
CA MET A 177 -9.34 -34.89 6.61
C MET A 177 -9.28 -36.32 7.15
N GLU A 178 -9.39 -37.32 6.28
CA GLU A 178 -9.23 -38.74 6.65
C GLU A 178 -7.81 -39.03 7.16
N GLU A 179 -6.78 -38.52 6.49
CA GLU A 179 -5.38 -38.63 6.95
C GLU A 179 -5.19 -38.00 8.33
N ALA A 180 -5.88 -36.90 8.63
CA ALA A 180 -5.88 -36.25 9.93
C ALA A 180 -6.71 -37.01 11.01
N GLY A 181 -7.37 -38.10 10.63
CA GLY A 181 -8.18 -38.94 11.54
C GLY A 181 -9.62 -38.45 11.71
N ALA A 182 -10.12 -37.62 10.83
CA ALA A 182 -11.55 -37.26 10.80
C ALA A 182 -12.35 -38.29 10.00
N GLU A 183 -13.62 -38.41 10.30
CA GLU A 183 -14.57 -39.31 9.62
C GLU A 183 -15.76 -38.49 9.10
N LEU A 184 -16.25 -38.83 7.90
CA LEU A 184 -17.46 -38.23 7.32
C LEU A 184 -18.68 -39.02 7.78
N VAL A 185 -19.42 -38.48 8.77
CA VAL A 185 -20.62 -39.12 9.36
C VAL A 185 -21.84 -38.33 8.96
N ASP A 186 -22.78 -39.00 8.29
CA ASP A 186 -24.03 -38.40 7.77
C ASP A 186 -23.81 -37.10 6.96
N GLY A 187 -22.67 -37.05 6.22
CA GLY A 187 -22.30 -35.91 5.38
C GLY A 187 -21.62 -34.76 6.15
N VAL A 188 -21.25 -34.97 7.41
CA VAL A 188 -20.53 -33.97 8.23
C VAL A 188 -19.23 -34.55 8.73
N TRP A 189 -18.13 -33.80 8.56
CA TRP A 189 -16.83 -34.17 9.15
C TRP A 189 -16.89 -34.16 10.66
N THR A 190 -16.47 -35.26 11.26
CA THR A 190 -16.35 -35.46 12.72
C THR A 190 -14.93 -35.84 13.08
N TYR A 191 -14.50 -35.36 14.24
CA TYR A 191 -13.22 -35.73 14.84
C TYR A 191 -13.45 -36.00 16.32
N GLU A 192 -12.99 -37.17 16.82
CA GLU A 192 -13.28 -37.63 18.20
C GLU A 192 -14.78 -37.50 18.56
N GLU A 193 -15.66 -37.97 17.69
CA GLU A 193 -17.12 -37.93 17.82
C GLU A 193 -17.75 -36.51 17.85
N GLN A 194 -16.97 -35.46 17.60
CA GLN A 194 -17.47 -34.09 17.55
C GLN A 194 -17.44 -33.53 16.11
N PRO A 195 -18.48 -32.78 15.70
CA PRO A 195 -18.47 -32.12 14.39
C PRO A 195 -17.32 -31.14 14.25
N VAL A 196 -16.63 -31.17 13.12
CA VAL A 196 -15.63 -30.16 12.76
C VAL A 196 -16.36 -28.87 12.34
N ARG A 197 -16.25 -27.84 13.16
CA ARG A 197 -16.95 -26.57 13.01
C ARG A 197 -16.03 -25.48 12.48
N ILE A 198 -16.49 -24.74 11.50
CA ILE A 198 -15.83 -23.55 10.94
C ILE A 198 -16.58 -22.30 11.37
N LYS A 199 -15.97 -21.46 12.19
CA LYS A 199 -16.49 -20.13 12.52
C LYS A 199 -16.09 -19.16 11.43
N PHE A 200 -17.04 -18.70 10.64
CA PHE A 200 -16.81 -17.83 9.50
C PHE A 200 -17.31 -16.42 9.78
N ILE A 201 -16.38 -15.45 9.87
CA ILE A 201 -16.71 -14.02 9.99
C ILE A 201 -16.89 -13.44 8.60
N ILE A 202 -18.12 -12.98 8.31
CA ILE A 202 -18.53 -12.44 7.02
C ILE A 202 -18.82 -10.94 7.18
N ARG A 203 -18.14 -10.10 6.42
CA ARG A 203 -18.38 -8.64 6.35
C ARG A 203 -19.71 -8.34 5.66
N VAL A 204 -20.38 -7.24 6.07
CA VAL A 204 -21.75 -6.93 5.66
C VAL A 204 -21.93 -5.60 4.95
N GLU A 205 -20.86 -4.78 4.82
CA GLU A 205 -20.99 -3.44 4.27
C GLU A 205 -21.09 -3.40 2.74
N ASP A 206 -20.59 -4.43 2.07
CA ASP A 206 -20.51 -4.52 0.61
C ASP A 206 -20.72 -5.97 0.13
N GLU A 207 -20.38 -6.26 -1.12
CA GLU A 207 -20.57 -7.56 -1.79
C GLU A 207 -19.78 -8.71 -1.13
N ARG A 208 -18.91 -8.44 -0.15
CA ARG A 208 -18.26 -9.48 0.67
C ARG A 208 -19.26 -10.36 1.41
N ARG A 209 -20.47 -9.85 1.64
CA ARG A 209 -21.55 -10.65 2.21
C ARG A 209 -21.95 -11.79 1.27
N GLU A 210 -22.21 -11.48 -0.01
CA GLU A 210 -22.59 -12.45 -1.01
C GLU A 210 -21.45 -13.45 -1.29
N VAL A 211 -20.21 -12.95 -1.33
CA VAL A 211 -19.03 -13.83 -1.45
C VAL A 211 -18.91 -14.75 -0.24
N GLY A 212 -19.13 -14.24 0.98
CA GLY A 212 -19.14 -15.06 2.18
C GLY A 212 -20.22 -16.14 2.16
N ASP A 213 -21.42 -15.83 1.68
CA ASP A 213 -22.51 -16.80 1.53
C ASP A 213 -22.17 -17.89 0.49
N LEU A 214 -21.54 -17.52 -0.63
CA LEU A 214 -21.05 -18.47 -1.64
C LEU A 214 -20.02 -19.45 -1.03
N VAL A 215 -19.01 -18.91 -0.35
CA VAL A 215 -17.94 -19.72 0.26
C VAL A 215 -18.49 -20.58 1.41
N ARG A 216 -19.42 -20.06 2.21
CA ARG A 216 -20.11 -20.84 3.23
C ARG A 216 -20.79 -22.08 2.62
N THR A 217 -21.54 -21.90 1.56
CA THR A 217 -22.23 -23.01 0.88
C THR A 217 -21.23 -24.03 0.35
N ALA A 218 -20.14 -23.59 -0.27
CA ALA A 218 -19.10 -24.49 -0.79
C ALA A 218 -18.42 -25.31 0.34
N LEU A 219 -18.22 -24.72 1.52
CA LEU A 219 -17.70 -25.42 2.70
C LEU A 219 -18.72 -26.42 3.29
N GLU A 220 -19.99 -26.06 3.33
CA GLU A 220 -21.07 -26.96 3.76
C GLU A 220 -21.19 -28.16 2.79
N ASP A 221 -21.10 -27.93 1.48
CA ASP A 221 -21.05 -28.97 0.44
C ASP A 221 -19.80 -29.87 0.51
N ALA A 222 -18.70 -29.35 1.09
CA ALA A 222 -17.49 -30.11 1.38
C ALA A 222 -17.56 -30.86 2.71
N GLY A 223 -18.70 -30.85 3.41
CA GLY A 223 -18.98 -31.61 4.62
C GLY A 223 -18.63 -30.89 5.93
N PHE A 224 -18.34 -29.61 5.92
CA PHE A 224 -18.10 -28.85 7.15
C PHE A 224 -19.38 -28.28 7.75
N GLN A 225 -19.41 -28.19 9.08
CA GLN A 225 -20.44 -27.39 9.74
C GLN A 225 -19.98 -25.96 9.88
N VAL A 226 -20.67 -25.00 9.22
CA VAL A 226 -20.26 -23.59 9.20
C VAL A 226 -21.12 -22.73 10.12
N ASP A 227 -20.50 -22.13 11.11
CA ASP A 227 -21.09 -21.13 12.00
C ASP A 227 -20.83 -19.73 11.42
N ALA A 228 -21.70 -19.25 10.53
CA ALA A 228 -21.56 -17.95 9.90
C ALA A 228 -21.89 -16.80 10.87
N ASN A 229 -20.98 -15.86 10.99
CA ASN A 229 -21.12 -14.68 11.84
C ASN A 229 -20.96 -13.40 11.00
N TYR A 230 -22.07 -12.73 10.75
CA TYR A 230 -22.15 -11.52 9.94
C TYR A 230 -21.80 -10.30 10.80
N GLN A 231 -20.71 -9.62 10.48
CA GLN A 231 -20.19 -8.51 11.29
C GLN A 231 -19.79 -7.30 10.43
N PRO A 232 -20.01 -6.08 10.94
CA PRO A 232 -19.39 -4.89 10.39
C PRO A 232 -17.89 -4.84 10.73
N PHE A 233 -17.18 -3.82 10.16
CA PHE A 233 -15.73 -3.69 10.21
C PHE A 233 -15.12 -3.83 11.62
N ALA A 234 -15.52 -2.98 12.56
CA ALA A 234 -14.83 -2.86 13.85
C ALA A 234 -14.86 -4.16 14.68
N PRO A 235 -16.03 -4.84 14.88
CA PRO A 235 -16.05 -6.12 15.58
C PRO A 235 -15.31 -7.24 14.84
N ALA A 236 -15.35 -7.26 13.51
CA ALA A 236 -14.63 -8.27 12.73
C ALA A 236 -13.10 -8.14 12.93
N ILE A 237 -12.55 -6.95 12.78
CA ILE A 237 -11.13 -6.68 13.00
C ILE A 237 -10.74 -6.97 14.45
N GLN A 238 -11.59 -6.61 15.43
CA GLN A 238 -11.34 -6.91 16.83
C GLN A 238 -11.21 -8.42 17.05
N THR A 239 -12.06 -9.21 16.42
CA THR A 239 -12.05 -10.68 16.58
C THR A 239 -10.84 -11.30 15.88
N VAL A 240 -10.55 -10.91 14.64
CA VAL A 240 -9.53 -11.55 13.80
C VAL A 240 -8.12 -11.10 14.20
N TYR A 241 -7.90 -9.81 14.37
CA TYR A 241 -6.56 -9.23 14.53
C TYR A 241 -6.17 -8.90 15.97
N SER A 242 -7.15 -8.79 16.90
CA SER A 242 -6.87 -8.41 18.29
C SER A 242 -7.08 -9.57 19.29
N THR A 243 -7.35 -10.79 18.81
CA THR A 243 -7.40 -11.99 19.67
C THR A 243 -6.35 -13.01 19.24
N ASP A 244 -5.93 -13.87 20.20
CA ASP A 244 -5.03 -14.97 19.88
C ASP A 244 -5.74 -15.96 18.92
N PRO A 245 -5.16 -16.26 17.73
CA PRO A 245 -5.71 -17.24 16.80
C PRO A 245 -6.02 -18.60 17.43
N LYS A 246 -5.26 -19.04 18.42
CA LYS A 246 -5.49 -20.29 19.17
C LYS A 246 -6.77 -20.32 20.01
N LEU A 247 -7.39 -19.18 20.25
CA LEU A 247 -8.68 -19.14 20.95
C LEU A 247 -9.85 -19.51 20.04
N PHE A 248 -9.61 -19.63 18.73
CA PHE A 248 -10.61 -20.00 17.73
C PHE A 248 -11.90 -19.19 17.84
N GLY A 249 -11.77 -17.89 18.05
CA GLY A 249 -12.86 -16.93 17.88
C GLY A 249 -13.36 -16.88 16.43
N TRP A 250 -12.49 -17.31 15.49
CA TRP A 250 -12.70 -17.36 14.06
C TRP A 250 -11.84 -18.46 13.41
N HIS A 251 -12.26 -18.96 12.25
CA HIS A 251 -11.49 -19.87 11.39
C HIS A 251 -11.24 -19.28 10.01
N ILE A 252 -12.19 -18.49 9.51
CA ILE A 252 -12.13 -17.83 8.20
C ILE A 252 -12.77 -16.45 8.28
N TYR A 253 -12.26 -15.50 7.50
CA TYR A 253 -12.73 -14.12 7.45
C TYR A 253 -12.72 -13.57 6.02
N THR A 254 -13.82 -12.89 5.59
CA THR A 254 -13.87 -12.15 4.32
C THR A 254 -13.19 -10.80 4.49
N GLU A 255 -11.98 -10.69 3.99
CA GLU A 255 -11.16 -9.50 4.13
C GLU A 255 -11.11 -8.67 2.84
N GLY A 256 -10.86 -7.38 2.98
CA GLY A 256 -10.60 -6.49 1.87
C GLY A 256 -9.57 -5.44 2.23
N TRP A 257 -8.74 -5.09 1.26
CA TRP A 257 -7.67 -4.09 1.40
C TRP A 257 -7.83 -2.99 0.37
N GLY A 258 -7.80 -1.74 0.83
CA GLY A 258 -7.79 -0.58 -0.05
C GLY A 258 -6.37 -0.23 -0.50
N ARG A 259 -6.24 0.23 -1.73
CA ARG A 259 -4.97 0.68 -2.32
C ARG A 259 -4.88 2.20 -2.24
N GLY A 260 -3.71 2.72 -1.90
CA GLY A 260 -3.48 4.17 -1.74
C GLY A 260 -2.63 4.82 -2.83
N ALA A 261 -1.87 4.03 -3.58
CA ALA A 261 -1.04 4.44 -4.71
C ALA A 261 -0.62 3.20 -5.51
N PRO A 262 -0.28 3.33 -6.80
CA PRO A 262 0.29 2.24 -7.57
C PRO A 262 1.73 1.96 -7.11
N ASN A 263 2.18 0.74 -7.33
CA ASN A 263 3.58 0.34 -7.13
C ASN A 263 4.04 -0.44 -8.36
N ARG A 264 5.19 -0.04 -8.94
CA ARG A 264 5.70 -0.71 -10.15
C ARG A 264 6.40 -2.02 -9.83
N TYR A 265 7.20 -2.04 -8.76
CA TYR A 265 7.93 -3.23 -8.32
C TYR A 265 7.62 -3.49 -6.85
N ASP A 266 6.99 -4.61 -6.57
CA ASP A 266 6.71 -5.02 -5.20
C ASP A 266 7.93 -5.72 -4.57
N PHE A 267 8.16 -5.48 -3.29
CA PHE A 267 9.23 -6.10 -2.53
C PHE A 267 8.82 -6.52 -1.11
N GLY A 268 7.56 -6.34 -0.75
CA GLY A 268 7.11 -6.60 0.62
C GLY A 268 5.74 -7.23 0.74
N SER A 269 4.89 -7.19 -0.29
CA SER A 269 3.48 -7.56 -0.14
C SER A 269 3.29 -9.06 0.10
N VAL A 270 4.03 -9.95 -0.57
CA VAL A 270 3.92 -11.39 -0.31
C VAL A 270 4.20 -11.68 1.17
N ASN A 271 5.27 -11.12 1.72
CA ASN A 271 5.61 -11.27 3.13
C ASN A 271 4.59 -10.64 4.07
N SER A 272 4.06 -9.47 3.73
CA SER A 272 3.08 -8.77 4.55
C SER A 272 1.86 -9.62 4.87
N TYR A 273 1.52 -10.54 3.97
CA TYR A 273 0.33 -11.39 4.08
C TYR A 273 0.62 -12.86 4.40
N ASN A 274 1.88 -13.28 4.45
CA ASN A 274 2.27 -14.66 4.73
C ASN A 274 3.32 -14.79 5.85
N ALA A 275 3.99 -13.69 6.23
CA ALA A 275 5.05 -13.71 7.24
C ALA A 275 4.72 -12.79 8.42
N PRO A 276 5.04 -13.18 9.68
CA PRO A 276 4.65 -12.40 10.85
C PRO A 276 5.44 -11.09 11.01
N TRP A 277 6.62 -10.97 10.46
CA TRP A 277 7.52 -9.82 10.71
C TRP A 277 7.14 -8.52 9.99
N LEU A 278 6.25 -8.54 8.98
CA LEU A 278 5.72 -7.33 8.31
C LEU A 278 4.29 -6.96 8.69
N GLY A 279 3.55 -7.87 9.30
CA GLY A 279 2.45 -7.43 10.11
C GLY A 279 1.03 -7.44 9.59
N ASN A 280 0.71 -8.13 8.50
CA ASN A 280 -0.67 -8.29 8.06
C ASN A 280 -1.23 -9.69 8.33
N MET A 281 -0.54 -10.48 9.17
CA MET A 281 -1.01 -11.79 9.64
C MET A 281 -1.67 -11.66 11.01
N PRO A 282 -2.82 -12.31 11.24
CA PRO A 282 -3.43 -12.37 12.58
C PRO A 282 -2.50 -12.95 13.63
N GLY A 283 -2.52 -12.38 14.84
CA GLY A 283 -1.73 -12.86 15.98
C GLY A 283 -0.32 -12.28 16.11
N TRP A 284 0.29 -11.76 15.03
CA TRP A 284 1.67 -11.25 15.06
C TRP A 284 1.88 -10.05 16.00
N GLN A 285 0.84 -9.27 16.27
CA GLN A 285 0.92 -8.03 17.05
C GLN A 285 1.10 -8.22 18.55
N GLN A 286 0.84 -9.42 19.09
CA GLN A 286 0.90 -9.68 20.53
C GLN A 286 1.97 -10.70 20.86
N THR A 287 2.88 -10.31 21.76
CA THR A 287 3.82 -11.25 22.35
C THR A 287 3.05 -12.32 23.13
N GLY A 288 3.25 -13.57 22.75
CA GLY A 288 2.59 -14.72 23.36
C GLY A 288 1.35 -15.22 22.65
N PHE A 289 0.86 -14.49 21.64
CA PHE A 289 -0.10 -15.05 20.71
C PHE A 289 0.60 -16.01 19.75
N TRP A 290 -0.14 -17.00 19.32
CA TRP A 290 0.34 -17.87 18.27
C TRP A 290 0.53 -17.09 16.97
N GLN A 291 1.63 -17.36 16.27
CA GLN A 291 1.97 -16.72 15.00
C GLN A 291 2.21 -17.83 13.97
N TYR A 292 1.69 -17.61 12.76
CA TYR A 292 2.05 -18.44 11.63
C TYR A 292 3.46 -18.07 11.18
N GLU A 293 4.30 -19.07 10.92
CA GLU A 293 5.68 -18.88 10.47
C GLU A 293 6.03 -19.92 9.40
N ASN A 294 6.71 -19.46 8.35
CA ASN A 294 7.42 -20.27 7.39
C ASN A 294 8.83 -19.70 7.25
N GLU A 295 9.81 -20.36 7.85
CA GLU A 295 11.19 -19.85 7.95
C GLU A 295 11.83 -19.60 6.60
N GLU A 296 11.57 -20.45 5.58
CA GLU A 296 12.15 -20.32 4.24
C GLU A 296 11.56 -19.11 3.51
N LEU A 297 10.26 -18.94 3.54
CA LEU A 297 9.57 -17.77 2.98
C LEU A 297 9.99 -16.49 3.69
N ASP A 298 10.12 -16.53 5.02
CA ASP A 298 10.52 -15.39 5.82
C ASP A 298 11.94 -14.93 5.47
N GLU A 299 12.87 -15.87 5.31
CA GLU A 299 14.27 -15.55 5.00
C GLU A 299 14.42 -15.01 3.58
N LEU A 300 13.81 -15.67 2.59
CA LEU A 300 13.79 -15.18 1.21
C LEU A 300 13.12 -13.80 1.10
N GLY A 301 12.05 -13.61 1.86
CA GLY A 301 11.35 -12.33 1.93
C GLY A 301 12.18 -11.21 2.54
N LYS A 302 12.99 -11.49 3.56
CA LYS A 302 13.92 -10.52 4.14
C LYS A 302 15.01 -10.14 3.14
N GLN A 303 15.53 -11.11 2.38
CA GLN A 303 16.53 -10.85 1.35
C GLN A 303 15.95 -9.94 0.25
N LEU A 304 14.76 -10.25 -0.26
CA LEU A 304 14.08 -9.39 -1.25
C LEU A 304 13.82 -7.98 -0.68
N PHE A 305 13.30 -7.91 0.55
CA PHE A 305 12.99 -6.64 1.23
C PHE A 305 14.21 -5.75 1.44
N ARG A 306 15.38 -6.34 1.62
CA ARG A 306 16.67 -5.64 1.79
C ARG A 306 17.42 -5.39 0.48
N GLY A 307 16.84 -5.76 -0.67
CA GLY A 307 17.50 -5.57 -1.97
C GLY A 307 18.72 -6.48 -2.17
N GLU A 308 18.73 -7.68 -1.59
CA GLU A 308 19.82 -8.65 -1.68
C GLU A 308 19.72 -9.48 -2.97
N PHE A 309 19.70 -8.82 -4.12
CA PHE A 309 19.65 -9.42 -5.46
C PHE A 309 20.59 -8.69 -6.41
N GLN A 310 21.06 -9.38 -7.46
CA GLN A 310 22.10 -8.89 -8.36
C GLN A 310 21.59 -7.97 -9.47
N ASP A 311 20.36 -8.22 -9.93
CA ASP A 311 19.71 -7.52 -11.03
C ASP A 311 18.20 -7.72 -10.98
N LYS A 312 17.48 -7.17 -11.96
CA LYS A 312 16.04 -7.34 -12.08
C LYS A 312 15.64 -8.82 -12.23
N ALA A 313 16.42 -9.61 -13.00
CA ALA A 313 16.06 -11.01 -13.23
C ALA A 313 16.19 -11.85 -11.95
N ALA A 314 17.24 -11.61 -11.14
CA ALA A 314 17.40 -12.23 -9.84
C ALA A 314 16.29 -11.81 -8.84
N ARG A 315 15.91 -10.53 -8.86
CA ARG A 315 14.76 -10.03 -8.07
C ARG A 315 13.47 -10.74 -8.49
N ASP A 316 13.23 -10.83 -9.79
CA ASP A 316 12.02 -11.46 -10.32
C ASP A 316 11.96 -12.92 -9.94
N GLU A 317 13.07 -13.67 -10.01
CA GLU A 317 13.13 -15.07 -9.60
C GLU A 317 12.84 -15.26 -8.10
N MET A 318 13.39 -14.40 -7.23
CA MET A 318 13.05 -14.41 -5.80
C MET A 318 11.56 -14.18 -5.58
N TYR A 319 10.99 -13.21 -6.29
CA TYR A 319 9.57 -12.88 -6.18
C TYR A 319 8.66 -14.00 -6.69
N ARG A 320 9.07 -14.68 -7.78
CA ARG A 320 8.39 -15.86 -8.32
C ARG A 320 8.39 -17.00 -7.31
N THR A 321 9.54 -17.32 -6.73
CA THR A 321 9.69 -18.36 -5.70
C THR A 321 8.81 -18.06 -4.49
N MET A 322 8.82 -16.84 -3.98
CA MET A 322 7.96 -16.41 -2.86
C MET A 322 6.47 -16.53 -3.19
N THR A 323 6.09 -16.15 -4.41
CA THR A 323 4.70 -16.28 -4.87
C THR A 323 4.26 -17.75 -4.89
N GLN A 324 5.11 -18.63 -5.41
CA GLN A 324 4.86 -20.08 -5.41
C GLN A 324 4.70 -20.61 -3.97
N MET A 325 5.62 -20.26 -3.08
CA MET A 325 5.54 -20.65 -1.66
C MET A 325 4.26 -20.12 -0.98
N GLY A 326 3.86 -18.89 -1.27
CA GLY A 326 2.63 -18.31 -0.76
C GLY A 326 1.36 -19.04 -1.25
N LEU A 327 1.37 -19.50 -2.51
CA LEU A 327 0.30 -20.34 -3.07
C LEU A 327 0.30 -21.75 -2.43
N ASP A 328 1.45 -22.34 -2.19
CA ASP A 328 1.58 -23.63 -1.53
C ASP A 328 1.08 -23.59 -0.09
N GLU A 329 1.39 -22.53 0.63
CA GLU A 329 0.90 -22.32 2.00
C GLU A 329 -0.58 -21.99 2.09
N SER A 330 -1.10 -21.23 1.15
CA SER A 330 -2.52 -20.86 1.04
C SER A 330 -3.17 -20.42 2.37
N VAL A 331 -2.43 -19.71 3.21
CA VAL A 331 -2.99 -19.13 4.45
C VAL A 331 -3.94 -17.98 4.16
N ARG A 332 -3.87 -17.46 2.94
CA ARG A 332 -4.77 -16.46 2.40
C ARG A 332 -5.19 -16.85 0.99
N ILE A 333 -6.48 -16.85 0.75
CA ILE A 333 -7.05 -17.12 -0.56
C ILE A 333 -7.43 -15.77 -1.17
N TRP A 334 -6.68 -15.32 -2.15
CA TRP A 334 -7.04 -14.14 -2.93
C TRP A 334 -8.22 -14.47 -3.84
N VAL A 335 -9.19 -13.59 -3.89
CA VAL A 335 -10.45 -13.84 -4.59
C VAL A 335 -10.62 -12.92 -5.79
N ALA A 336 -10.53 -11.61 -5.58
CA ALA A 336 -10.76 -10.66 -6.65
C ALA A 336 -10.06 -9.31 -6.40
N THR A 337 -9.64 -8.68 -7.48
CA THR A 337 -9.41 -7.24 -7.54
C THR A 337 -10.71 -6.58 -7.96
N VAL A 338 -11.19 -5.64 -7.16
CA VAL A 338 -12.44 -4.93 -7.41
C VAL A 338 -12.16 -3.58 -8.06
N ASN A 339 -12.73 -3.37 -9.23
CA ASN A 339 -12.74 -2.09 -9.91
C ASN A 339 -13.76 -1.17 -9.23
N SER A 340 -13.30 -0.48 -8.22
CA SER A 340 -14.14 0.37 -7.35
C SER A 340 -14.59 1.61 -8.08
N ALA A 341 -15.87 1.92 -7.97
CA ALA A 341 -16.50 3.09 -8.59
C ALA A 341 -16.68 4.22 -7.57
N TYR A 342 -16.21 5.40 -7.93
CA TYR A 342 -16.30 6.63 -7.15
C TYR A 342 -17.12 7.65 -7.90
N ALA A 343 -18.16 8.16 -7.27
CA ALA A 343 -19.05 9.15 -7.88
C ALA A 343 -18.66 10.58 -7.46
N VAL A 344 -18.62 11.46 -8.44
CA VAL A 344 -18.28 12.88 -8.29
C VAL A 344 -19.32 13.70 -9.03
N ALA A 345 -19.78 14.81 -8.47
CA ALA A 345 -20.70 15.70 -9.14
C ALA A 345 -20.08 16.26 -10.44
N GLU A 346 -20.89 16.42 -11.50
CA GLU A 346 -20.41 16.80 -12.84
C GLU A 346 -19.66 18.14 -12.86
N ASP A 347 -20.04 19.06 -11.99
CA ASP A 347 -19.43 20.40 -11.91
C ASP A 347 -18.14 20.44 -11.06
N VAL A 348 -17.68 19.33 -10.50
CA VAL A 348 -16.39 19.22 -9.82
C VAL A 348 -15.28 18.94 -10.85
N THR A 349 -14.24 19.74 -10.81
CA THR A 349 -13.07 19.62 -11.69
C THR A 349 -11.78 19.41 -10.91
N GLY A 350 -10.66 19.15 -11.59
CA GLY A 350 -9.36 18.98 -10.94
C GLY A 350 -9.16 17.60 -10.32
N ILE A 351 -9.87 16.59 -10.79
CA ILE A 351 -9.73 15.20 -10.35
C ILE A 351 -8.44 14.61 -10.95
N THR A 352 -7.69 13.89 -10.13
CA THR A 352 -6.59 13.04 -10.57
C THR A 352 -7.01 11.58 -10.46
N GLN A 353 -6.95 10.87 -11.57
CA GLN A 353 -7.25 9.43 -11.66
C GLN A 353 -5.98 8.63 -11.39
N ASP A 354 -5.68 8.35 -10.13
CA ASP A 354 -4.60 7.44 -9.73
C ASP A 354 -4.89 6.01 -10.21
N LEU A 355 -3.92 5.32 -10.79
CA LEU A 355 -4.11 3.99 -11.38
C LEU A 355 -4.54 2.92 -10.38
N ALA A 356 -4.17 3.04 -9.10
CA ALA A 356 -4.52 2.07 -8.08
C ALA A 356 -5.67 2.56 -7.17
N ALA A 357 -5.68 3.85 -6.83
CA ALA A 357 -6.60 4.40 -5.85
C ALA A 357 -7.77 5.20 -6.46
N GLY A 358 -7.72 5.48 -7.77
CA GLY A 358 -8.66 6.37 -8.41
C GLY A 358 -8.62 7.78 -7.83
N PRO A 359 -9.77 8.47 -7.72
CA PRO A 359 -9.83 9.78 -7.08
C PRO A 359 -9.41 9.80 -5.61
N ARG A 360 -9.44 8.66 -4.94
CA ARG A 360 -9.14 8.49 -3.52
C ARG A 360 -7.64 8.54 -3.18
N GLY A 361 -6.76 8.76 -4.17
CA GLY A 361 -5.33 8.93 -3.98
C GLY A 361 -4.96 10.20 -3.20
N LEU A 362 -3.66 10.50 -3.15
CA LEU A 362 -3.12 11.69 -2.48
C LEU A 362 -3.59 13.00 -3.13
N TRP A 363 -3.87 12.99 -4.42
CA TRP A 363 -3.86 14.16 -5.30
C TRP A 363 -5.19 14.92 -5.35
N THR A 364 -6.30 14.21 -5.57
CA THR A 364 -7.60 14.79 -5.92
C THR A 364 -8.08 15.86 -4.95
N LEU A 365 -8.14 15.59 -3.65
CA LEU A 365 -8.67 16.57 -2.68
C LEU A 365 -7.80 17.82 -2.52
N ARG A 366 -6.59 17.82 -3.07
CA ARG A 366 -5.67 18.96 -3.09
C ARG A 366 -5.91 19.86 -4.31
N THR A 367 -6.52 19.32 -5.36
CA THR A 367 -6.68 19.97 -6.66
C THR A 367 -8.13 20.13 -7.11
N ALA A 368 -9.04 19.32 -6.56
CA ALA A 368 -10.46 19.36 -6.89
C ALA A 368 -11.11 20.64 -6.40
N TYR A 369 -12.00 21.18 -7.21
CA TYR A 369 -12.83 22.33 -6.88
C TYR A 369 -14.12 22.33 -7.70
N LYS A 370 -15.08 23.12 -7.22
CA LYS A 370 -16.34 23.40 -7.89
C LYS A 370 -16.38 24.87 -8.30
N PRO A 371 -16.72 25.22 -9.55
CA PRO A 371 -16.82 26.62 -9.96
C PRO A 371 -17.68 27.41 -8.99
N GLU A 372 -17.22 28.62 -8.65
CA GLU A 372 -17.89 29.57 -7.74
C GLU A 372 -18.04 29.09 -6.29
N SER A 373 -17.56 27.89 -5.94
CA SER A 373 -17.49 27.39 -4.56
C SER A 373 -16.05 27.39 -4.05
N LYS A 374 -15.89 27.71 -2.78
CA LYS A 374 -14.63 27.60 -2.06
C LYS A 374 -14.57 26.36 -1.15
N GLU A 375 -15.62 25.57 -1.19
CA GLU A 375 -15.85 24.44 -0.30
C GLU A 375 -16.20 23.20 -1.11
N LEU A 376 -15.83 22.02 -0.60
CA LEU A 376 -16.28 20.74 -1.09
C LEU A 376 -16.78 19.88 0.07
N THR A 377 -17.93 19.22 -0.13
CA THR A 377 -18.43 18.18 0.76
C THR A 377 -18.04 16.81 0.22
N VAL A 378 -17.21 16.11 0.99
CA VAL A 378 -16.72 14.76 0.70
C VAL A 378 -17.51 13.77 1.53
N GLY A 379 -18.34 12.96 0.86
CA GLY A 379 -19.05 11.85 1.48
C GLY A 379 -18.11 10.67 1.71
N HIS A 380 -18.19 10.05 2.86
CA HIS A 380 -17.48 8.81 3.18
C HIS A 380 -18.42 7.82 3.86
N LEU A 381 -18.07 6.52 3.91
CA LEU A 381 -18.87 5.54 4.66
C LEU A 381 -18.88 5.86 6.16
N TRP A 382 -17.72 6.19 6.71
CA TRP A 382 -17.53 6.63 8.09
C TRP A 382 -16.57 7.81 8.14
N VAL A 383 -16.71 8.70 9.10
CA VAL A 383 -15.70 9.68 9.50
C VAL A 383 -15.04 9.24 10.80
N TRP A 384 -15.79 8.52 11.61
CA TRP A 384 -15.33 7.94 12.85
C TRP A 384 -15.87 6.54 13.04
N THR A 385 -15.02 5.65 13.55
CA THR A 385 -15.36 4.32 14.05
C THR A 385 -14.75 4.13 15.44
N GLU A 386 -15.11 3.08 16.14
CA GLU A 386 -14.50 2.73 17.42
C GLU A 386 -12.99 2.43 17.32
N ARG A 387 -12.49 2.20 16.10
CA ARG A 387 -11.08 1.99 15.78
C ARG A 387 -10.35 3.27 15.35
N SER A 388 -11.07 4.39 15.17
CA SER A 388 -10.48 5.65 14.71
C SER A 388 -9.56 6.24 15.76
N THR A 389 -8.28 5.87 15.65
CA THR A 389 -7.19 6.41 16.45
C THR A 389 -6.27 7.22 15.55
N TRP A 390 -6.03 8.47 15.91
CA TRP A 390 -5.14 9.37 15.19
C TRP A 390 -3.84 9.51 15.97
N ASN A 391 -2.93 8.61 15.68
CA ASN A 391 -1.64 8.51 16.38
C ASN A 391 -0.50 8.59 15.34
N PRO A 392 0.24 9.71 15.30
CA PRO A 392 1.29 9.89 14.29
C PRO A 392 2.50 8.95 14.47
N VAL A 393 2.60 8.25 15.60
CA VAL A 393 3.70 7.32 15.89
C VAL A 393 3.26 5.86 15.67
N GLY A 394 2.14 5.47 16.25
CA GLY A 394 1.60 4.10 16.16
C GLY A 394 0.69 3.85 14.95
N GLY A 395 0.43 4.90 14.15
CA GLY A 395 -0.41 4.83 12.97
C GLY A 395 -1.86 5.27 13.17
N ILE A 396 -2.58 5.29 12.06
CA ILE A 396 -4.00 5.66 12.02
C ILE A 396 -4.83 4.37 12.05
N GLY A 397 -5.80 4.30 12.95
CA GLY A 397 -6.47 3.03 13.31
C GLY A 397 -7.41 2.45 12.27
N ASP A 398 -7.81 3.20 11.25
CA ASP A 398 -8.69 2.74 10.17
C ASP A 398 -8.46 3.50 8.85
N VAL A 399 -8.97 2.94 7.78
CA VAL A 399 -8.82 3.49 6.41
C VAL A 399 -9.56 4.83 6.24
N TYR A 400 -10.68 5.02 6.90
CA TYR A 400 -11.49 6.24 6.79
C TYR A 400 -10.75 7.45 7.38
N SER A 401 -10.21 7.26 8.58
CA SER A 401 -9.33 8.23 9.23
C SER A 401 -8.05 8.49 8.42
N SER A 402 -7.49 7.46 7.79
CA SER A 402 -6.29 7.59 6.95
C SER A 402 -6.53 8.46 5.73
N ASP A 403 -7.69 8.37 5.09
CA ASP A 403 -8.05 9.19 3.92
C ASP A 403 -8.17 10.68 4.29
N ILE A 404 -8.70 10.98 5.48
CA ILE A 404 -8.76 12.35 6.00
C ILE A 404 -7.36 12.84 6.38
N TYR A 405 -6.60 12.05 7.14
CA TYR A 405 -5.27 12.41 7.62
C TYR A 405 -4.28 12.67 6.48
N ARG A 406 -4.41 11.95 5.35
CA ARG A 406 -3.60 12.14 4.15
C ARG A 406 -3.65 13.56 3.60
N GLN A 407 -4.71 14.31 3.85
CA GLN A 407 -4.82 15.71 3.44
C GLN A 407 -4.09 16.67 4.37
N LEU A 408 -3.78 16.23 5.59
CA LEU A 408 -3.13 17.04 6.61
C LEU A 408 -1.61 16.96 6.59
N SER A 409 -1.04 15.95 5.92
CA SER A 409 0.40 15.68 5.95
C SER A 409 0.96 15.46 4.55
N ASP A 410 2.08 16.09 4.25
CA ASP A 410 2.83 15.86 3.00
C ASP A 410 3.88 14.79 3.18
N PRO A 411 4.02 13.86 2.24
CA PRO A 411 5.11 12.88 2.26
C PRO A 411 6.43 13.50 1.81
N ALA A 412 7.55 12.90 2.21
CA ALA A 412 8.87 13.23 1.67
C ALA A 412 8.96 12.83 0.19
N LEU A 413 8.61 11.58 -0.09
CA LEU A 413 8.47 11.00 -1.43
C LEU A 413 7.08 10.39 -1.55
N TRP A 414 6.58 10.24 -2.76
CA TRP A 414 5.33 9.54 -3.06
C TRP A 414 5.43 8.84 -4.40
N ASN A 415 4.73 7.74 -4.57
CA ASN A 415 4.67 7.09 -5.87
C ASN A 415 3.88 7.94 -6.86
N ASP A 416 4.43 8.10 -8.06
CA ASP A 416 3.72 8.75 -9.16
C ASP A 416 2.42 7.99 -9.46
N PRO A 417 1.29 8.68 -9.63
CA PRO A 417 -0.02 8.04 -9.77
C PRO A 417 -0.17 7.19 -11.02
N PHE A 418 0.74 7.34 -11.99
CA PHE A 418 0.70 6.62 -13.26
C PHE A 418 1.82 5.61 -13.41
N THR A 419 3.07 6.00 -13.13
CA THR A 419 4.22 5.10 -13.29
C THR A 419 4.41 4.16 -12.09
N GLY A 420 3.86 4.49 -10.92
CA GLY A 420 4.06 3.75 -9.68
C GLY A 420 5.48 3.81 -9.13
N ILE A 421 6.34 4.65 -9.72
CA ILE A 421 7.73 4.81 -9.29
C ILE A 421 7.78 5.88 -8.19
N PRO A 422 8.50 5.64 -7.10
CA PRO A 422 8.73 6.66 -6.08
C PRO A 422 9.40 7.90 -6.65
N GLN A 423 8.89 9.09 -6.31
CA GLN A 423 9.46 10.36 -6.75
C GLN A 423 9.49 11.40 -5.64
N PRO A 424 10.33 12.45 -5.83
CA PRO A 424 10.33 13.61 -4.96
C PRO A 424 8.93 14.22 -4.81
N PHE A 425 8.49 14.41 -3.55
CA PHE A 425 7.35 15.25 -3.24
C PHE A 425 7.82 16.53 -2.54
N ARG A 426 8.15 16.47 -1.25
CA ARG A 426 8.75 17.59 -0.51
C ARG A 426 10.28 17.50 -0.39
N VAL A 427 10.86 16.34 -0.63
CA VAL A 427 12.29 16.09 -0.51
C VAL A 427 12.85 15.68 -1.87
N SER A 428 13.89 16.37 -2.34
CA SER A 428 14.68 15.92 -3.47
C SER A 428 15.88 15.08 -3.00
N TYR A 429 16.42 14.26 -3.88
CA TYR A 429 17.51 13.36 -3.53
C TYR A 429 18.51 13.16 -4.66
N LYS A 430 19.69 12.67 -4.28
CA LYS A 430 20.70 12.14 -5.18
C LYS A 430 21.19 10.81 -4.65
N VAL A 431 21.15 9.78 -5.47
CA VAL A 431 21.62 8.43 -5.15
C VAL A 431 23.04 8.24 -5.68
N GLU A 432 23.88 7.59 -4.88
CA GLU A 432 25.16 7.03 -5.26
C GLU A 432 25.21 5.59 -4.75
N SER A 433 25.41 4.63 -5.63
CA SER A 433 25.45 3.20 -5.28
C SER A 433 26.71 2.57 -5.82
N ALA A 434 27.28 1.62 -5.06
CA ALA A 434 28.38 0.78 -5.52
C ALA A 434 27.91 -0.43 -6.34
N GLY A 435 26.59 -0.59 -6.54
CA GLY A 435 26.00 -1.79 -7.12
C GLY A 435 25.81 -2.91 -6.08
N PRO A 436 25.22 -4.04 -6.51
CA PRO A 436 24.82 -5.11 -5.58
C PRO A 436 26.01 -5.75 -4.85
N ASP A 437 27.17 -5.85 -5.50
CA ASP A 437 28.38 -6.48 -4.94
C ASP A 437 29.39 -5.48 -4.37
N GLY A 438 29.17 -4.18 -4.60
CA GLY A 438 30.09 -3.14 -4.20
C GLY A 438 29.79 -2.57 -2.83
N LYS A 439 30.77 -1.84 -2.29
CA LYS A 439 30.61 -1.08 -1.04
C LYS A 439 31.18 0.32 -1.19
N LEU A 440 30.54 1.28 -0.55
CA LEU A 440 30.96 2.66 -0.38
C LEU A 440 31.49 2.86 1.04
N ALA A 441 32.57 3.56 1.21
CA ALA A 441 33.04 3.93 2.54
C ALA A 441 32.08 4.91 3.21
N VAL A 442 31.67 4.63 4.42
CA VAL A 442 30.91 5.55 5.27
C VAL A 442 31.89 6.48 5.99
N PRO A 443 31.70 7.81 5.94
CA PRO A 443 32.59 8.74 6.67
C PRO A 443 32.58 8.44 8.17
N ALA A 444 33.76 8.47 8.79
CA ALA A 444 33.89 8.13 10.21
C ALA A 444 33.13 9.07 11.16
N ASP A 445 32.78 10.27 10.69
CA ASP A 445 31.95 11.24 11.40
C ASP A 445 30.43 11.03 11.20
N ALA A 446 30.01 10.09 10.33
CA ALA A 446 28.63 9.67 10.26
C ALA A 446 28.19 9.03 11.58
N PHE A 447 26.90 9.11 11.89
CA PHE A 447 26.41 8.74 13.21
C PHE A 447 25.14 7.87 13.14
N LEU A 448 24.93 7.09 14.19
CA LEU A 448 23.70 6.34 14.47
C LEU A 448 23.28 6.59 15.93
N TRP A 449 22.00 6.39 16.22
CA TRP A 449 21.54 6.45 17.61
C TRP A 449 21.91 5.17 18.37
N ASP A 450 22.61 5.32 19.47
CA ASP A 450 22.87 4.23 20.41
C ASP A 450 21.86 4.27 21.55
N ALA A 451 20.85 3.41 21.48
CA ALA A 451 19.79 3.31 22.48
C ALA A 451 20.28 2.86 23.87
N LYS A 452 21.49 2.26 23.97
CA LYS A 452 22.09 1.88 25.27
C LYS A 452 22.67 3.06 26.01
N THR A 453 23.35 3.95 25.28
CA THR A 453 23.96 5.16 25.87
C THR A 453 23.02 6.37 25.83
N GLY A 454 21.94 6.31 25.04
CA GLY A 454 20.99 7.41 24.86
C GLY A 454 21.61 8.62 24.16
N LYS A 455 22.46 8.39 23.15
CA LYS A 455 23.17 9.43 22.40
C LYS A 455 23.44 9.00 20.96
N TRP A 456 23.63 9.98 20.09
CA TRP A 456 24.24 9.76 18.79
C TRP A 456 25.72 9.39 18.95
N GLN A 457 26.13 8.33 18.28
CA GLN A 457 27.51 7.87 18.26
C GLN A 457 28.04 7.88 16.83
N THR A 458 29.28 8.33 16.64
CA THR A 458 29.95 8.18 15.35
C THR A 458 30.16 6.71 15.03
N VAL A 459 30.00 6.36 13.76
CA VAL A 459 30.17 4.97 13.29
C VAL A 459 31.64 4.54 13.29
N GLY A 460 32.57 5.48 13.23
CA GLY A 460 34.03 5.20 13.21
C GLY A 460 34.53 4.87 11.81
N GLU A 461 35.79 4.42 11.77
CA GLU A 461 36.47 4.02 10.53
C GLU A 461 36.05 2.59 10.11
N ASP A 462 36.33 2.26 8.84
CA ASP A 462 36.08 0.93 8.23
C ASP A 462 34.58 0.49 8.17
N VAL A 463 33.66 1.43 8.26
CA VAL A 463 32.24 1.14 8.02
C VAL A 463 31.92 1.36 6.54
N GLU A 464 31.17 0.43 5.96
CA GLU A 464 30.78 0.43 4.56
C GLU A 464 29.26 0.33 4.41
N ALA A 465 28.75 0.79 3.28
CA ALA A 465 27.36 0.71 2.87
C ALA A 465 27.25 0.37 1.37
N ILE A 466 26.16 -0.19 0.93
CA ILE A 466 25.90 -0.45 -0.50
C ILE A 466 25.56 0.84 -1.22
N SER A 467 24.70 1.66 -0.61
CA SER A 467 24.20 2.89 -1.21
C SER A 467 24.32 4.07 -0.26
N LYS A 468 24.44 5.25 -0.86
CA LYS A 468 24.39 6.56 -0.21
C LYS A 468 23.31 7.39 -0.87
N VAL A 469 22.42 7.98 -0.10
CA VAL A 469 21.42 8.93 -0.59
C VAL A 469 21.62 10.27 0.10
N THR A 470 21.76 11.33 -0.68
CA THR A 470 21.76 12.70 -0.18
C THR A 470 20.37 13.27 -0.34
N TYR A 471 19.70 13.58 0.75
CA TYR A 471 18.36 14.19 0.76
C TYR A 471 18.44 15.69 1.03
N ASP A 472 17.66 16.46 0.29
CA ASP A 472 17.47 17.89 0.44
C ASP A 472 16.05 18.18 0.97
N TYR A 473 15.97 18.62 2.20
CA TYR A 473 14.75 18.93 2.94
C TYR A 473 14.34 20.40 2.83
N THR A 474 14.95 21.19 1.94
CA THR A 474 14.69 22.64 1.82
C THR A 474 13.21 22.97 1.77
N LYS A 475 12.39 22.24 0.98
CA LYS A 475 10.94 22.50 0.90
C LYS A 475 10.18 22.20 2.20
N PHE A 476 10.73 21.37 3.09
CA PHE A 476 10.20 21.22 4.45
C PHE A 476 10.69 22.33 5.37
N PHE A 477 11.99 22.55 5.43
CA PHE A 477 12.60 23.41 6.45
C PHE A 477 12.41 24.91 6.19
N GLN A 478 12.00 25.30 5.00
CA GLN A 478 11.55 26.65 4.69
C GLN A 478 10.05 26.86 4.99
N ALA A 479 9.32 25.84 5.38
CA ALA A 479 7.90 25.88 5.67
C ALA A 479 7.61 25.78 7.18
N ASN A 480 6.41 26.20 7.54
CA ASN A 480 5.87 26.07 8.88
C ASN A 480 4.99 24.82 9.02
N PHE A 481 4.92 24.26 10.22
CA PHE A 481 3.79 23.45 10.65
C PHE A 481 2.50 24.27 10.77
N HIS A 482 1.35 23.64 10.84
CA HIS A 482 0.05 24.30 10.94
C HIS A 482 -0.05 25.30 12.11
N HIS A 483 0.67 25.09 13.21
CA HIS A 483 0.70 25.99 14.37
C HIS A 483 1.72 27.13 14.25
N GLY A 484 2.28 27.34 13.04
CA GLY A 484 3.15 28.47 12.72
C GLY A 484 4.62 28.31 13.15
N GLN A 485 5.03 27.18 13.72
CA GLN A 485 6.45 26.93 14.01
C GLN A 485 7.16 26.33 12.82
N GLN A 486 8.35 26.84 12.52
CA GLN A 486 9.16 26.36 11.40
C GLN A 486 9.58 24.91 11.58
N ILE A 487 9.48 24.13 10.52
CA ILE A 487 10.01 22.77 10.43
C ILE A 487 11.54 22.85 10.35
N SER A 488 12.25 21.95 10.99
CA SER A 488 13.71 22.03 11.08
C SER A 488 14.38 20.67 11.14
N MET A 489 15.69 20.65 11.03
CA MET A 489 16.53 19.47 11.24
C MET A 489 16.29 18.79 12.61
N ALA A 490 15.87 19.56 13.62
CA ALA A 490 15.52 18.99 14.93
C ALA A 490 14.32 18.05 14.84
N ASP A 491 13.30 18.40 14.06
CA ASP A 491 12.12 17.57 13.85
C ASP A 491 12.47 16.25 13.13
N LEU A 492 13.37 16.32 12.12
CA LEU A 492 13.88 15.16 11.42
C LEU A 492 14.68 14.24 12.34
N LEU A 493 15.62 14.79 13.09
CA LEU A 493 16.45 14.00 14.01
C LEU A 493 15.63 13.38 15.14
N TYR A 494 14.58 14.06 15.61
CA TYR A 494 13.68 13.46 16.60
C TYR A 494 12.96 12.24 16.05
N SER A 495 12.45 12.32 14.83
CA SER A 495 11.80 11.19 14.16
C SER A 495 12.74 10.00 13.97
N LEU A 496 13.98 10.25 13.54
CA LEU A 496 15.03 9.22 13.42
C LEU A 496 15.35 8.59 14.78
N TYR A 497 15.64 9.42 15.77
CA TYR A 497 15.88 8.98 17.14
C TYR A 497 14.76 8.07 17.64
N GLN A 498 13.51 8.51 17.49
CA GLN A 498 12.35 7.81 18.02
C GLN A 498 12.24 6.39 17.44
N GLY A 499 12.43 6.22 16.12
CA GLY A 499 12.44 4.91 15.47
C GLY A 499 13.50 3.97 16.03
N PHE A 500 14.74 4.44 16.13
CA PHE A 500 15.85 3.66 16.70
C PHE A 500 15.66 3.37 18.20
N ASP A 501 15.25 4.36 18.97
CA ASP A 501 15.16 4.20 20.41
C ASP A 501 13.99 3.29 20.81
N ILE A 502 12.84 3.37 20.15
CA ILE A 502 11.73 2.42 20.37
C ILE A 502 12.16 1.00 20.02
N SER A 503 12.92 0.82 18.94
CA SER A 503 13.29 -0.50 18.43
C SER A 503 14.40 -1.19 19.20
N TYR A 504 15.40 -0.42 19.68
CA TYR A 504 16.62 -1.00 20.27
C TYR A 504 16.80 -0.73 21.77
N ASN A 505 16.04 0.18 22.37
CA ASN A 505 15.98 0.31 23.82
C ASN A 505 15.17 -0.85 24.41
N PRO A 506 15.77 -1.73 25.24
CA PRO A 506 15.08 -2.95 25.71
C PRO A 506 13.78 -2.65 26.46
N ASP A 507 13.74 -1.55 27.21
CA ASP A 507 12.56 -1.17 27.99
C ASP A 507 11.44 -0.66 27.11
N LYS A 508 11.75 0.14 26.06
CA LYS A 508 10.79 0.67 25.11
C LYS A 508 10.28 -0.42 24.16
N ALA A 509 11.18 -1.24 23.60
CA ALA A 509 10.81 -2.36 22.72
C ALA A 509 9.92 -3.40 23.42
N LYS A 510 10.08 -3.59 24.74
CA LYS A 510 9.21 -4.46 25.53
C LYS A 510 7.78 -3.89 25.66
N ILE A 511 7.64 -2.55 25.65
CA ILE A 511 6.34 -1.90 25.77
C ILE A 511 5.64 -1.89 24.41
N GLU A 512 6.32 -1.41 23.40
CA GLU A 512 5.83 -1.29 22.04
C GLU A 512 6.49 -2.33 21.13
N THR A 513 6.23 -3.62 21.45
CA THR A 513 6.86 -4.76 20.78
C THR A 513 6.58 -4.76 19.28
N VAL A 514 5.34 -4.49 18.90
CA VAL A 514 4.91 -4.43 17.49
C VAL A 514 5.74 -3.44 16.68
N MET A 515 5.86 -2.22 17.19
CA MET A 515 6.63 -1.18 16.51
C MET A 515 8.11 -1.54 16.39
N ALA A 516 8.66 -2.14 17.44
CA ALA A 516 10.06 -2.57 17.44
C ALA A 516 10.31 -3.69 16.41
N VAL A 517 9.43 -4.66 16.33
CA VAL A 517 9.60 -5.82 15.42
C VAL A 517 9.48 -5.39 13.96
N THR A 518 8.51 -4.56 13.61
CA THR A 518 8.31 -4.11 12.23
C THR A 518 9.34 -3.11 11.74
N ALA A 519 9.90 -2.29 12.62
CA ALA A 519 10.89 -1.29 12.21
C ALA A 519 12.31 -1.89 12.03
N ARG A 520 12.68 -2.91 12.80
CA ARG A 520 14.03 -3.46 12.79
C ARG A 520 14.54 -3.92 11.42
N PRO A 521 13.76 -4.63 10.57
CA PRO A 521 14.26 -5.08 9.26
C PRO A 521 14.82 -3.95 8.40
N THR A 522 14.21 -2.77 8.47
CA THR A 522 14.71 -1.57 7.79
C THR A 522 15.84 -0.89 8.57
N LEU A 523 15.66 -0.70 9.88
CA LEU A 523 16.64 0.05 10.70
C LEU A 523 18.01 -0.64 10.76
N GLU A 524 18.08 -1.95 10.66
CA GLU A 524 19.31 -2.75 10.64
C GLU A 524 20.16 -2.50 9.40
N THR A 525 19.57 -2.01 8.31
CA THR A 525 20.28 -1.72 7.06
C THR A 525 20.95 -0.36 7.06
N PHE A 526 20.59 0.57 7.95
CA PHE A 526 21.25 1.87 8.06
C PHE A 526 22.66 1.72 8.63
N ARG A 527 23.64 2.31 7.94
CA ARG A 527 25.05 2.30 8.30
C ARG A 527 25.55 3.63 8.86
N GLY A 528 24.80 4.69 8.65
CA GLY A 528 25.09 6.00 9.21
C GLY A 528 24.28 7.11 8.58
N PHE A 529 24.15 8.19 9.34
CA PHE A 529 23.60 9.46 8.90
C PHE A 529 24.68 10.53 9.00
N ARG A 530 24.64 11.51 8.11
CA ARG A 530 25.55 12.66 8.15
C ARG A 530 24.81 13.93 7.77
N VAL A 531 24.68 14.86 8.69
CA VAL A 531 24.13 16.18 8.41
C VAL A 531 25.20 16.99 7.68
N LEU A 532 24.88 17.47 6.48
CA LEU A 532 25.79 18.26 5.65
C LEU A 532 25.68 19.75 5.96
N ASP A 533 24.47 20.22 6.12
CA ASP A 533 24.12 21.60 6.44
C ASP A 533 22.71 21.67 7.06
N GLU A 534 22.15 22.87 7.15
CA GLU A 534 20.84 23.10 7.75
C GLU A 534 19.68 22.40 7.04
N ASN A 535 19.83 22.02 5.75
CA ASN A 535 18.78 21.45 4.92
C ASN A 535 19.06 20.04 4.42
N ARG A 536 20.32 19.59 4.44
CA ARG A 536 20.71 18.33 3.77
C ARG A 536 21.29 17.31 4.73
N ILE A 537 20.89 16.05 4.48
CA ILE A 537 21.39 14.87 5.20
C ILE A 537 21.79 13.78 4.22
N GLU A 538 22.93 13.15 4.45
CA GLU A 538 23.31 11.89 3.80
C GLU A 538 22.86 10.72 4.65
N VAL A 539 22.36 9.70 3.96
CA VAL A 539 21.97 8.42 4.53
C VAL A 539 22.76 7.32 3.84
N TYR A 540 23.44 6.52 4.64
CA TYR A 540 24.22 5.36 4.20
C TYR A 540 23.44 4.11 4.55
N VAL A 541 23.14 3.24 3.56
CA VAL A 541 22.24 2.10 3.73
C VAL A 541 22.71 0.87 2.97
N ASP A 542 22.59 -0.30 3.59
CA ASP A 542 22.79 -1.58 2.96
C ASP A 542 21.51 -2.01 2.25
N PHE A 543 21.21 -1.34 1.17
CA PHE A 543 20.11 -1.62 0.27
C PHE A 543 20.51 -1.29 -1.16
N TRP A 544 20.15 -2.15 -2.09
CA TRP A 544 20.32 -1.92 -3.51
C TRP A 544 19.03 -2.20 -4.27
N HIS A 545 18.85 -1.47 -5.36
CA HIS A 545 17.80 -1.72 -6.35
C HIS A 545 18.31 -1.25 -7.72
N PHE A 546 17.85 -1.89 -8.79
CA PHE A 546 18.22 -1.51 -10.16
C PHE A 546 17.60 -0.19 -10.63
N ASP A 547 16.66 0.38 -9.86
CA ASP A 547 16.08 1.71 -10.03
C ASP A 547 16.41 2.55 -8.78
N ASP A 548 17.16 3.63 -8.98
CA ASP A 548 17.64 4.53 -7.92
C ASP A 548 16.51 5.14 -7.10
N ASN A 549 15.31 5.29 -7.69
CA ASN A 549 14.17 5.85 -6.97
C ASN A 549 13.71 4.95 -5.81
N TYR A 550 13.84 3.62 -5.97
CA TYR A 550 13.56 2.67 -4.88
C TYR A 550 14.62 2.72 -3.79
N ILE A 551 15.89 2.95 -4.15
CA ILE A 551 16.95 3.18 -3.15
C ILE A 551 16.65 4.42 -2.33
N ALA A 552 16.24 5.51 -2.99
CA ALA A 552 15.86 6.75 -2.32
C ALA A 552 14.59 6.57 -1.45
N ALA A 553 13.59 5.84 -1.92
CA ALA A 553 12.39 5.58 -1.13
C ALA A 553 12.70 4.76 0.12
N TYR A 554 13.51 3.71 -0.02
CA TYR A 554 13.91 2.85 1.10
C TYR A 554 14.72 3.61 2.16
N GLY A 555 15.69 4.42 1.74
CA GLY A 555 16.56 5.18 2.63
C GLY A 555 15.94 6.45 3.23
N THR A 556 14.70 6.82 2.87
CA THR A 556 14.07 8.07 3.32
C THR A 556 13.93 8.12 4.84
N PRO A 557 14.53 9.12 5.51
CA PRO A 557 14.54 9.16 6.98
C PRO A 557 13.17 9.42 7.59
N SER A 558 12.43 10.41 7.11
CA SER A 558 11.13 10.82 7.64
C SER A 558 10.45 11.86 6.74
N SER A 559 9.11 11.89 6.80
CA SER A 559 8.28 12.96 6.21
C SER A 559 8.02 14.13 7.17
N VAL A 560 8.61 14.13 8.34
CA VAL A 560 8.50 15.21 9.35
C VAL A 560 7.06 15.67 9.57
N GLY A 561 6.12 14.71 9.65
CA GLY A 561 4.68 14.96 9.68
C GLY A 561 4.15 15.51 11.02
N THR A 562 4.94 15.47 12.09
CA THR A 562 4.53 15.90 13.44
C THR A 562 5.67 16.62 14.14
N PRO A 563 5.39 17.75 14.82
CA PRO A 563 6.40 18.51 15.56
C PRO A 563 7.04 17.68 16.68
N TRP A 564 8.36 17.83 16.86
CA TRP A 564 9.12 17.07 17.86
C TRP A 564 8.60 17.26 19.31
N GLU A 565 8.07 18.40 19.67
CA GLU A 565 7.54 18.66 21.02
C GLU A 565 6.27 17.85 21.31
N VAL A 566 5.48 17.54 20.28
CA VAL A 566 4.34 16.62 20.38
C VAL A 566 4.85 15.19 20.56
N LEU A 567 5.78 14.76 19.70
CA LEU A 567 6.39 13.42 19.78
C LEU A 567 7.08 13.18 21.13
N TYR A 568 7.84 14.15 21.62
CA TYR A 568 8.51 14.05 22.92
C TYR A 568 7.52 13.95 24.09
N THR A 569 6.40 14.68 23.99
CA THR A 569 5.34 14.60 25.00
C THR A 569 4.66 13.23 24.99
N LEU A 570 4.44 12.67 23.82
CA LEU A 570 3.89 11.33 23.67
C LEU A 570 4.86 10.27 24.23
N ASP A 571 6.15 10.38 23.93
CA ASP A 571 7.17 9.47 24.48
C ASP A 571 7.21 9.55 26.03
N ASP A 572 7.07 10.71 26.62
CA ASP A 572 7.00 10.88 28.07
C ASP A 572 5.78 10.16 28.65
N LEU A 573 4.61 10.29 28.00
CA LEU A 573 3.38 9.63 28.42
C LEU A 573 3.47 8.09 28.31
N VAL A 574 4.00 7.61 27.20
CA VAL A 574 4.04 6.17 26.90
C VAL A 574 5.17 5.49 27.69
N PHE A 575 6.39 5.99 27.62
CA PHE A 575 7.55 5.28 28.13
C PHE A 575 7.94 5.66 29.56
N LYS A 576 7.68 6.88 30.02
CA LYS A 576 8.05 7.35 31.34
C LYS A 576 6.90 7.34 32.32
N GLN A 577 5.77 7.93 31.97
CA GLN A 577 4.59 7.96 32.82
C GLN A 577 3.76 6.67 32.78
N ARG A 578 3.85 5.88 31.72
CA ARG A 578 3.08 4.63 31.50
C ARG A 578 1.56 4.87 31.53
N ARG A 579 1.09 5.94 30.94
CA ARG A 579 -0.32 6.36 30.97
C ARG A 579 -1.03 6.26 29.62
N ALA A 580 -0.31 5.89 28.59
CA ALA A 580 -0.80 5.69 27.24
C ALA A 580 0.04 4.65 26.50
N ALA A 581 -0.43 4.21 25.34
CA ALA A 581 0.32 3.32 24.45
C ALA A 581 0.19 3.85 23.01
N TYR A 582 1.20 3.55 22.17
CA TYR A 582 1.18 3.84 20.75
C TYR A 582 0.40 2.78 19.96
N SER A 583 0.47 1.51 20.36
CA SER A 583 -0.23 0.41 19.72
C SER A 583 -1.46 -0.02 20.54
N ASP A 584 -2.48 -0.55 19.85
CA ASP A 584 -3.68 -1.11 20.48
C ASP A 584 -3.32 -2.32 21.35
N THR A 585 -2.33 -3.10 20.93
CA THR A 585 -1.84 -4.27 21.64
C THR A 585 -1.16 -3.90 22.97
N ALA A 586 -0.32 -2.88 22.99
CA ALA A 586 0.27 -2.35 24.20
C ALA A 586 -0.81 -1.69 25.10
N ALA A 587 -1.75 -0.97 24.51
CA ALA A 587 -2.88 -0.38 25.22
C ALA A 587 -3.69 -1.45 25.97
N ALA A 588 -4.04 -2.54 25.31
CA ALA A 588 -4.74 -3.68 25.90
C ALA A 588 -3.89 -4.36 26.98
N ARG A 589 -2.61 -4.63 26.72
CA ARG A 589 -1.68 -5.30 27.64
C ARG A 589 -1.52 -4.55 28.95
N TYR A 590 -1.40 -3.22 28.91
CA TYR A 590 -1.13 -2.39 30.07
C TYR A 590 -2.38 -1.73 30.64
N ASN A 591 -3.54 -1.95 30.04
CA ASN A 591 -4.82 -1.32 30.39
C ASN A 591 -4.72 0.21 30.46
N VAL A 592 -4.19 0.79 29.41
CA VAL A 592 -4.05 2.24 29.19
C VAL A 592 -4.71 2.65 27.88
N PRO A 593 -4.98 3.95 27.65
CA PRO A 593 -5.50 4.40 26.37
C PRO A 593 -4.55 4.07 25.22
N TRP A 594 -5.09 3.58 24.11
CA TRP A 594 -4.48 3.67 22.79
C TRP A 594 -4.60 5.12 22.35
N ILE A 595 -3.50 5.87 22.42
CA ILE A 595 -3.50 7.33 22.41
C ILE A 595 -3.96 7.89 21.07
N SER A 596 -4.88 8.84 21.09
CA SER A 596 -5.39 9.53 19.91
C SER A 596 -5.33 11.04 20.10
N LEU A 597 -4.61 11.74 19.25
CA LEU A 597 -4.42 13.20 19.36
C LEU A 597 -5.68 14.01 19.02
N VAL A 598 -6.69 13.38 18.44
CA VAL A 598 -7.94 14.03 18.02
C VAL A 598 -9.07 13.83 19.04
N LEU A 599 -8.99 12.81 19.89
CA LEU A 599 -10.03 12.56 20.90
C LEU A 599 -9.81 13.45 22.16
N ASP A 600 -10.84 14.15 22.57
CA ASP A 600 -10.78 15.16 23.64
C ASP A 600 -10.12 14.64 24.93
N ARG A 601 -10.48 13.43 25.37
CA ARG A 601 -9.89 12.80 26.56
C ARG A 601 -8.36 12.70 26.46
N ASP A 602 -7.89 12.18 25.33
CA ASP A 602 -6.48 11.87 25.10
C ASP A 602 -5.69 13.14 24.80
N ALA A 603 -6.26 14.05 24.01
CA ALA A 603 -5.66 15.35 23.73
C ALA A 603 -5.46 16.19 25.00
N ARG A 604 -6.41 16.15 25.96
CA ARG A 604 -6.25 16.77 27.29
C ARG A 604 -5.16 16.12 28.11
N LEU A 605 -5.00 14.81 28.02
CA LEU A 605 -3.92 14.08 28.68
C LEU A 605 -2.55 14.53 28.16
N VAL A 606 -2.38 14.61 26.84
CA VAL A 606 -1.15 15.09 26.18
C VAL A 606 -0.89 16.56 26.54
N ARG A 607 -1.91 17.43 26.43
CA ARG A 607 -1.80 18.83 26.83
C ARG A 607 -1.29 18.99 28.25
N LYS A 608 -1.83 18.22 29.19
CA LYS A 608 -1.40 18.27 30.60
C LYS A 608 0.08 17.86 30.74
N ALA A 609 0.48 16.78 30.12
CA ALA A 609 1.88 16.33 30.13
C ALA A 609 2.82 17.39 29.54
N MET A 610 2.43 18.00 28.42
CA MET A 610 3.19 19.08 27.77
C MET A 610 3.35 20.30 28.69
N MET A 611 2.31 20.70 29.39
CA MET A 611 2.37 21.80 30.38
C MET A 611 3.36 21.48 31.51
N ASP A 612 3.38 20.24 31.99
CA ASP A 612 4.29 19.83 33.05
C ASP A 612 5.75 19.77 32.55
N ILE A 613 5.99 19.28 31.33
CA ILE A 613 7.31 19.30 30.64
C ILE A 613 7.77 20.75 30.46
N ARG A 614 6.92 21.64 29.93
CA ARG A 614 7.22 23.07 29.73
C ARG A 614 7.60 23.75 31.03
N ARG A 615 6.83 23.52 32.12
CA ARG A 615 7.11 24.07 33.45
C ARG A 615 8.46 23.59 34.00
N ALA A 616 8.82 22.33 33.74
CA ALA A 616 10.10 21.75 34.09
C ALA A 616 11.25 22.19 33.17
N LYS A 617 10.97 22.99 32.11
CA LYS A 617 11.90 23.35 31.03
C LYS A 617 12.55 22.12 30.37
N GLY A 618 11.78 21.04 30.26
CA GLY A 618 12.24 19.77 29.68
C GLY A 618 12.31 19.85 28.17
N PHE A 619 13.38 19.31 27.58
CA PHE A 619 13.51 19.03 26.17
C PHE A 619 14.57 17.95 25.95
N PRO A 620 14.58 17.20 24.84
CA PRO A 620 15.49 16.06 24.63
C PRO A 620 16.87 16.53 24.12
N ALA A 621 17.65 17.22 24.96
CA ALA A 621 18.92 17.82 24.56
C ALA A 621 19.91 16.83 23.91
N ALA A 622 19.92 15.57 24.37
CA ALA A 622 20.81 14.53 23.81
C ALA A 622 20.47 14.20 22.35
N VAL A 623 19.19 14.27 21.96
CA VAL A 623 18.73 14.05 20.59
C VAL A 623 19.16 15.17 19.66
N PHE A 624 19.21 16.40 20.18
CA PHE A 624 19.54 17.58 19.38
C PHE A 624 21.04 17.95 19.41
N THR A 625 21.86 17.15 20.09
CA THR A 625 23.32 17.36 20.15
C THR A 625 24.01 16.27 19.35
N LEU A 626 24.50 16.62 18.16
CA LEU A 626 25.21 15.68 17.28
C LEU A 626 26.64 15.41 17.81
N PRO A 627 27.25 14.27 17.45
CA PRO A 627 28.62 13.97 17.82
C PRO A 627 29.59 15.09 17.38
N GLY A 628 30.47 15.54 18.29
CA GLY A 628 31.42 16.60 18.02
C GLY A 628 30.85 18.01 17.95
N ALA A 629 29.50 18.17 18.01
CA ALA A 629 28.90 19.50 18.00
C ALA A 629 29.13 20.23 19.35
N THR A 630 29.45 21.52 19.28
CA THR A 630 29.60 22.39 20.46
C THR A 630 28.31 23.02 20.93
N ALA A 631 27.25 22.97 20.10
CA ALA A 631 25.92 23.50 20.40
C ALA A 631 24.85 22.49 19.98
N SER A 632 23.73 22.53 20.69
CA SER A 632 22.52 21.79 20.33
C SER A 632 21.77 22.52 19.23
N LEU A 633 21.05 21.79 18.38
CA LEU A 633 20.17 22.32 17.32
C LEU A 633 18.99 23.12 17.88
N THR A 634 18.63 22.89 19.13
CA THR A 634 17.59 23.66 19.86
C THR A 634 17.99 23.87 21.32
N ASP A 635 17.37 24.84 21.99
CA ASP A 635 17.60 25.15 23.41
C ASP A 635 16.27 25.24 24.19
N ALA A 636 16.37 25.43 25.49
CA ALA A 636 15.20 25.50 26.37
C ALA A 636 14.28 26.71 26.04
N LYS A 637 14.80 27.80 25.46
CA LYS A 637 14.00 28.96 25.06
C LYS A 637 13.22 28.66 23.77
N ALA A 638 13.88 28.07 22.77
CA ALA A 638 13.22 27.63 21.54
C ALA A 638 12.17 26.57 21.83
N ALA A 639 12.47 25.62 22.73
CA ALA A 639 11.52 24.61 23.18
C ALA A 639 10.29 25.22 23.87
N ASP A 640 10.48 26.24 24.72
CA ASP A 640 9.35 26.95 25.41
C ASP A 640 8.41 27.65 24.42
N LEU A 641 8.95 28.24 23.35
CA LEU A 641 8.16 28.85 22.27
C LEU A 641 7.32 27.81 21.53
N ARG A 642 7.91 26.66 21.17
CA ARG A 642 7.21 25.56 20.49
C ARG A 642 6.11 24.97 21.36
N TYR A 643 6.39 24.66 22.64
CA TYR A 643 5.34 24.23 23.58
C TYR A 643 4.22 25.26 23.71
N GLY A 644 4.57 26.59 23.73
CA GLY A 644 3.59 27.63 23.73
C GLY A 644 2.65 27.57 22.54
N ALA A 645 3.21 27.53 21.33
CA ALA A 645 2.44 27.48 20.10
C ALA A 645 1.53 26.23 20.03
N THR A 646 2.05 25.06 20.44
CA THR A 646 1.27 23.82 20.49
C THR A 646 0.11 23.89 21.51
N LEU A 647 0.33 24.53 22.66
CA LEU A 647 -0.73 24.73 23.68
C LEU A 647 -1.77 25.76 23.25
N ASP A 648 -1.37 26.80 22.52
CA ASP A 648 -2.28 27.77 21.90
C ASP A 648 -3.12 27.07 20.80
N TRP A 649 -2.49 26.25 19.94
CA TRP A 649 -3.21 25.42 18.98
C TRP A 649 -4.30 24.56 19.61
N PHE A 650 -3.95 23.86 20.72
CA PHE A 650 -4.96 23.08 21.45
C PHE A 650 -6.12 23.94 21.97
N THR A 651 -5.83 25.15 22.38
CA THR A 651 -6.87 26.09 22.90
C THR A 651 -7.83 26.48 21.78
N ASP A 652 -7.32 26.67 20.58
CA ASP A 652 -8.09 27.12 19.42
C ASP A 652 -8.86 25.97 18.74
N HIS A 653 -8.28 24.76 18.69
CA HIS A 653 -8.83 23.63 17.92
C HIS A 653 -9.31 22.44 18.77
N GLY A 654 -8.94 22.36 20.04
CA GLY A 654 -9.37 21.27 20.94
C GLY A 654 -8.64 19.94 20.76
N HIS A 655 -7.69 19.84 19.83
CA HIS A 655 -6.90 18.65 19.52
C HIS A 655 -5.41 18.99 19.31
N LEU A 656 -4.58 17.95 19.10
CA LEU A 656 -3.13 18.10 18.88
C LEU A 656 -2.65 17.51 17.55
N ILE A 657 -3.55 17.39 16.58
CA ILE A 657 -3.19 17.07 15.20
C ILE A 657 -2.60 18.32 14.55
N ILE A 658 -1.28 18.36 14.52
CA ILE A 658 -0.48 19.43 13.91
C ILE A 658 0.44 18.76 12.90
N SER A 659 0.38 19.18 11.65
CA SER A 659 1.17 18.58 10.58
C SER A 659 1.65 19.66 9.59
N ASN A 660 2.01 19.26 8.38
CA ASN A 660 2.72 20.07 7.39
C ASN A 660 2.05 20.12 6.00
N GLY A 661 0.87 19.55 5.86
CA GLY A 661 0.17 19.43 4.58
C GLY A 661 -0.65 20.66 4.20
N PRO A 662 -1.36 20.58 3.04
CA PRO A 662 -2.11 21.72 2.49
C PRO A 662 -3.38 22.08 3.27
N PHE A 663 -3.88 21.17 4.09
CA PHE A 663 -5.02 21.39 4.97
C PHE A 663 -4.62 21.16 6.42
N PHE A 664 -5.34 21.81 7.33
CA PHE A 664 -5.31 21.47 8.74
C PHE A 664 -6.72 21.07 9.23
N LEU A 665 -6.76 20.29 10.29
CA LEU A 665 -8.01 19.88 10.90
C LEU A 665 -8.58 21.06 11.71
N ALA A 666 -9.66 21.66 11.24
CA ALA A 666 -10.33 22.75 11.93
C ALA A 666 -11.31 22.23 12.99
N ARG A 667 -12.05 21.18 12.67
CA ARG A 667 -13.02 20.57 13.59
C ARG A 667 -13.14 19.07 13.35
N TYR A 668 -13.26 18.30 14.44
CA TYR A 668 -13.56 16.87 14.42
C TYR A 668 -14.68 16.55 15.41
N ASP A 669 -15.76 15.95 14.91
CA ASP A 669 -16.96 15.66 15.69
C ASP A 669 -17.40 14.19 15.50
N PRO A 670 -16.80 13.25 16.25
CA PRO A 670 -17.11 11.82 16.14
C PRO A 670 -18.59 11.47 16.24
N PRO A 671 -19.36 12.01 17.22
CA PRO A 671 -20.80 11.76 17.32
C PRO A 671 -21.59 12.22 16.10
N ALA A 672 -21.20 13.31 15.47
CA ALA A 672 -21.83 13.84 14.27
C ALA A 672 -21.31 13.19 12.98
N GLN A 673 -20.31 12.31 13.06
CA GLN A 673 -19.64 11.74 11.88
C GLN A 673 -19.16 12.85 10.93
N PHE A 674 -18.44 13.83 11.47
CA PHE A 674 -18.08 15.04 10.76
C PHE A 674 -16.61 15.44 11.02
N ALA A 675 -15.94 15.86 9.95
CA ALA A 675 -14.65 16.54 10.04
C ALA A 675 -14.61 17.73 9.07
N GLU A 676 -13.98 18.82 9.50
CA GLU A 676 -13.76 20.04 8.73
C GLU A 676 -12.25 20.27 8.62
N LEU A 677 -11.80 20.42 7.40
CA LEU A 677 -10.41 20.70 7.07
C LEU A 677 -10.34 22.04 6.36
N ASP A 678 -9.58 22.97 6.92
CA ASP A 678 -9.36 24.27 6.29
C ASP A 678 -8.00 24.33 5.59
N ALA A 679 -7.95 25.07 4.50
CA ALA A 679 -6.76 25.27 3.71
C ALA A 679 -5.65 25.95 4.50
N PHE A 680 -4.47 25.37 4.51
CA PHE A 680 -3.27 25.98 5.07
C PHE A 680 -2.67 26.95 4.04
N ARG A 681 -3.04 28.24 4.16
CA ARG A 681 -2.64 29.34 3.26
C ARG A 681 -1.38 30.06 3.74
N ASP A 682 -0.50 29.36 4.47
CA ASP A 682 0.77 29.96 4.91
C ASP A 682 1.67 30.25 3.69
N PRO A 683 2.25 31.45 3.58
CA PRO A 683 3.13 31.80 2.46
C PRO A 683 4.37 30.91 2.32
N THR A 684 4.73 30.18 3.38
CA THR A 684 5.87 29.25 3.36
C THR A 684 5.51 27.86 2.82
N TYR A 685 4.22 27.56 2.62
CA TYR A 685 3.83 26.29 2.02
C TYR A 685 4.26 26.24 0.53
N PRO A 686 4.97 25.17 0.09
CA PRO A 686 5.75 25.23 -1.16
C PRO A 686 4.97 24.94 -2.45
N PHE A 687 3.68 24.58 -2.37
CA PHE A 687 2.90 24.19 -3.53
C PHE A 687 1.60 25.03 -3.65
N THR A 688 1.18 25.20 -4.90
CA THR A 688 -0.19 25.58 -5.27
C THR A 688 -0.96 24.35 -5.75
N ALA A 689 -2.26 24.48 -5.96
CA ALA A 689 -3.05 23.38 -6.55
C ALA A 689 -2.57 23.00 -7.96
N ALA A 690 -2.08 23.97 -8.74
CA ALA A 690 -1.54 23.71 -10.09
C ALA A 690 -0.31 22.79 -10.06
N ASP A 691 0.54 22.90 -9.03
CA ASP A 691 1.74 22.06 -8.90
C ASP A 691 1.41 20.59 -8.63
N LEU A 692 0.23 20.33 -8.07
CA LEU A 692 -0.19 19.00 -7.57
C LEU A 692 -1.15 18.27 -8.51
N TYR A 693 -1.71 18.94 -9.51
CA TYR A 693 -2.63 18.31 -10.46
C TYR A 693 -1.89 17.35 -11.40
N LYS A 694 -2.45 16.15 -11.57
CA LYS A 694 -1.89 15.11 -12.46
C LYS A 694 -2.84 14.72 -13.60
N GLY A 695 -4.15 14.89 -13.43
CA GLY A 695 -5.15 14.57 -14.43
C GLY A 695 -5.45 13.07 -14.56
N THR A 696 -5.86 12.66 -15.76
CA THR A 696 -6.26 11.29 -16.08
C THR A 696 -5.23 10.65 -17.00
N PRO A 697 -4.76 9.41 -16.73
CA PRO A 697 -3.78 8.74 -17.57
C PRO A 697 -4.43 8.23 -18.87
N GLN A 698 -3.66 8.20 -19.94
CA GLN A 698 -4.01 7.41 -21.10
C GLN A 698 -3.63 5.95 -20.83
N LEU A 699 -4.59 5.03 -20.91
CA LEU A 699 -4.35 3.59 -20.74
C LEU A 699 -3.91 2.93 -22.04
N ILE A 700 -3.41 1.68 -21.93
CA ILE A 700 -3.08 0.89 -23.12
C ILE A 700 -4.36 0.30 -23.71
N GLU A 701 -4.50 0.40 -25.01
CA GLU A 701 -5.60 -0.16 -25.79
C GLU A 701 -5.08 -1.10 -26.87
N PHE A 702 -5.74 -2.24 -27.04
CA PHE A 702 -5.58 -3.07 -28.22
C PHE A 702 -6.39 -2.45 -29.37
N ALA A 703 -5.74 -1.68 -30.21
CA ALA A 703 -6.38 -0.96 -31.31
C ALA A 703 -6.75 -1.86 -32.49
N ALA A 704 -5.99 -2.94 -32.71
CA ALA A 704 -6.30 -3.98 -33.67
C ALA A 704 -5.72 -5.32 -33.21
N ILE A 705 -6.45 -6.38 -33.45
CA ILE A 705 -6.07 -7.78 -33.21
C ILE A 705 -6.34 -8.52 -34.53
N ASP A 706 -5.32 -9.13 -35.08
CA ASP A 706 -5.37 -9.96 -36.28
C ASP A 706 -4.77 -11.33 -35.91
N ALA A 707 -5.64 -12.24 -35.51
CA ALA A 707 -5.32 -13.57 -35.03
C ALA A 707 -6.31 -14.56 -35.63
N GLU A 708 -5.88 -15.24 -36.69
CA GLU A 708 -6.67 -16.26 -37.38
C GLU A 708 -6.48 -17.65 -36.71
N SER A 709 -7.17 -18.64 -37.18
CA SER A 709 -6.99 -20.03 -36.72
C SER A 709 -5.57 -20.57 -37.07
N ILE A 710 -5.04 -21.42 -36.21
CA ILE A 710 -3.76 -22.09 -36.44
C ILE A 710 -4.01 -23.28 -37.38
N VAL A 711 -3.25 -23.32 -38.47
CA VAL A 711 -3.20 -24.50 -39.35
C VAL A 711 -2.05 -25.38 -38.91
N LEU A 712 -2.37 -26.59 -38.46
CA LEU A 712 -1.36 -27.53 -37.95
C LEU A 712 -0.29 -27.90 -39.02
N GLY A 713 0.97 -27.73 -38.66
CA GLY A 713 2.11 -27.95 -39.56
C GLY A 713 2.41 -26.80 -40.52
N GLU A 714 1.73 -25.66 -40.41
CA GLU A 714 2.08 -24.44 -41.12
C GLU A 714 2.54 -23.36 -40.12
N ALA A 715 3.44 -22.45 -40.53
CA ALA A 715 3.87 -21.33 -39.70
C ALA A 715 2.68 -20.42 -39.38
N TYR A 716 2.56 -20.01 -38.14
CA TYR A 716 1.49 -19.14 -37.65
C TYR A 716 2.04 -17.76 -37.28
N GLU A 717 1.30 -16.72 -37.61
CA GLU A 717 1.57 -15.36 -37.17
C GLU A 717 0.26 -14.67 -36.77
N ALA A 718 0.22 -14.14 -35.53
CA ALA A 718 -0.81 -13.23 -35.10
C ALA A 718 -0.23 -11.83 -34.87
N THR A 719 -0.94 -10.77 -35.28
CA THR A 719 -0.44 -9.40 -35.13
C THR A 719 -1.37 -8.55 -34.30
N PHE A 720 -0.75 -7.65 -33.51
CA PHE A 720 -1.42 -6.81 -32.52
C PHE A 720 -0.94 -5.38 -32.66
N THR A 721 -1.86 -4.43 -32.73
CA THR A 721 -1.55 -2.99 -32.70
C THR A 721 -2.02 -2.39 -31.39
N LEU A 722 -1.08 -1.82 -30.65
CA LEU A 722 -1.35 -1.18 -29.38
C LEU A 722 -1.39 0.34 -29.51
N LYS A 723 -2.17 1.02 -28.66
CA LYS A 723 -2.11 2.46 -28.40
C LYS A 723 -1.87 2.66 -26.91
N GLY A 724 -1.05 3.64 -26.56
CA GLY A 724 -0.76 3.96 -25.17
C GLY A 724 0.44 4.89 -25.05
N PRO A 725 0.73 5.37 -23.86
CA PRO A 725 1.87 6.25 -23.61
C PRO A 725 3.18 5.45 -23.54
N GLY A 726 4.28 6.13 -23.83
CA GLY A 726 5.63 5.59 -23.62
C GLY A 726 6.01 4.45 -24.58
N LYS A 727 6.99 3.67 -24.17
CA LYS A 727 7.45 2.48 -24.88
C LYS A 727 6.58 1.29 -24.47
N LEU A 728 5.84 0.75 -25.44
CA LEU A 728 4.96 -0.39 -25.26
C LEU A 728 5.73 -1.70 -25.42
N SER A 729 5.29 -2.74 -24.70
CA SER A 729 5.74 -4.12 -24.82
C SER A 729 4.54 -5.07 -24.70
N LEU A 730 4.64 -6.23 -25.32
CA LEU A 730 3.60 -7.24 -25.31
C LEU A 730 4.21 -8.61 -24.98
N ARG A 731 3.68 -9.25 -23.95
CA ARG A 731 4.01 -10.65 -23.59
C ARG A 731 2.82 -11.54 -23.86
N TYR A 732 3.06 -12.81 -24.18
CA TYR A 732 2.00 -13.76 -24.47
C TYR A 732 2.19 -15.10 -23.78
N LEU A 733 1.07 -15.79 -23.51
CA LEU A 733 0.97 -17.22 -23.25
C LEU A 733 -0.01 -17.81 -24.26
N LEU A 734 0.38 -18.88 -24.93
CA LEU A 734 -0.55 -19.73 -25.67
C LEU A 734 -0.91 -20.91 -24.76
N VAL A 735 -2.18 -21.05 -24.45
CA VAL A 735 -2.70 -21.99 -23.46
C VAL A 735 -3.70 -22.93 -24.13
N ASP A 736 -3.56 -24.22 -23.94
CA ASP A 736 -4.57 -25.20 -24.32
C ASP A 736 -5.85 -24.99 -23.47
N ALA A 737 -6.98 -24.74 -24.10
CA ALA A 737 -8.21 -24.39 -23.37
C ALA A 737 -8.81 -25.57 -22.58
N ALA A 738 -8.53 -26.81 -22.98
CA ALA A 738 -9.05 -28.00 -22.32
C ALA A 738 -8.21 -28.36 -21.07
N THR A 739 -6.90 -28.40 -21.23
CA THR A 739 -5.96 -28.82 -20.18
C THR A 739 -5.47 -27.67 -19.31
N ASN A 740 -5.59 -26.42 -19.77
CA ASN A 740 -5.02 -25.21 -19.19
C ASN A 740 -3.49 -25.15 -19.19
N ALA A 741 -2.84 -26.06 -19.91
CA ALA A 741 -1.39 -26.11 -20.01
C ALA A 741 -0.84 -24.97 -20.89
N ILE A 742 0.27 -24.37 -20.48
CA ILE A 742 1.02 -23.42 -21.31
C ILE A 742 1.73 -24.21 -22.41
N ILE A 743 1.42 -23.89 -23.66
CA ILE A 743 2.02 -24.51 -24.85
C ILE A 743 3.22 -23.70 -25.34
N ALA A 744 3.07 -22.37 -25.36
CA ALA A 744 4.14 -21.46 -25.73
C ALA A 744 4.02 -20.17 -24.94
N GLN A 745 5.15 -19.52 -24.70
CA GLN A 745 5.17 -18.22 -24.03
C GLN A 745 6.40 -17.40 -24.45
N GLY A 746 6.28 -16.09 -24.36
CA GLY A 746 7.39 -15.20 -24.68
C GLY A 746 6.99 -13.74 -24.79
N ASP A 747 7.96 -12.94 -25.18
CA ASP A 747 7.72 -11.57 -25.59
C ASP A 747 7.39 -11.54 -27.09
N ALA A 748 6.32 -10.84 -27.45
CA ALA A 748 5.94 -10.67 -28.85
C ALA A 748 6.99 -9.83 -29.59
N THR A 749 7.26 -10.19 -30.83
CA THR A 749 8.25 -9.53 -31.69
C THR A 749 7.74 -8.17 -32.16
N ALA A 750 8.56 -7.12 -32.06
CA ALA A 750 8.19 -5.79 -32.58
C ALA A 750 8.17 -5.80 -34.11
N ALA A 751 6.98 -5.65 -34.71
CA ALA A 751 6.73 -5.66 -36.14
C ALA A 751 6.55 -4.25 -36.76
N GLY A 752 6.76 -3.18 -35.98
CA GLY A 752 6.62 -1.78 -36.37
C GLY A 752 6.36 -0.88 -35.18
N ALA A 753 5.99 0.37 -35.45
CA ALA A 753 5.62 1.30 -34.39
C ALA A 753 4.34 0.81 -33.68
N ASN A 754 4.48 0.39 -32.43
CA ASN A 754 3.40 -0.16 -31.60
C ASN A 754 2.66 -1.37 -32.22
N LYS A 755 3.28 -2.04 -33.18
CA LYS A 755 2.78 -3.28 -33.75
C LYS A 755 3.68 -4.44 -33.32
N PHE A 756 3.06 -5.53 -32.91
CA PHE A 756 3.71 -6.72 -32.35
C PHE A 756 3.21 -7.97 -33.06
N SER A 757 4.07 -8.98 -33.23
CA SER A 757 3.69 -10.30 -33.73
C SER A 757 4.00 -11.41 -32.71
N VAL A 758 3.12 -12.38 -32.68
CA VAL A 758 3.33 -13.69 -32.04
C VAL A 758 3.47 -14.69 -33.18
N GLU A 759 4.59 -15.38 -33.22
CA GLU A 759 4.95 -16.29 -34.27
C GLU A 759 5.15 -17.69 -33.69
N LEU A 760 4.61 -18.70 -34.38
CA LEU A 760 4.92 -20.11 -34.11
C LEU A 760 5.49 -20.74 -35.42
N THR A 761 6.51 -21.53 -35.27
CA THR A 761 7.12 -22.28 -36.37
C THR A 761 6.24 -23.43 -36.87
N GLU A 762 6.54 -23.99 -38.06
CA GLU A 762 5.85 -25.17 -38.59
C GLU A 762 5.96 -26.37 -37.61
N ASP A 763 7.12 -26.55 -36.97
CA ASP A 763 7.33 -27.62 -36.00
C ASP A 763 6.49 -27.41 -34.73
N GLU A 764 6.41 -26.18 -34.22
CA GLU A 764 5.59 -25.84 -33.00
C GLU A 764 4.09 -26.02 -33.29
N THR A 765 3.61 -25.65 -34.46
CA THR A 765 2.21 -25.85 -34.83
C THR A 765 1.90 -27.32 -35.14
N PHE A 766 2.88 -28.09 -35.64
CA PHE A 766 2.71 -29.50 -35.89
C PHE A 766 2.55 -30.32 -34.61
N ASP A 767 3.16 -29.89 -33.52
CA ASP A 767 3.09 -30.54 -32.22
C ASP A 767 1.79 -30.20 -31.44
N LEU A 768 0.92 -29.30 -31.95
CA LEU A 768 -0.35 -28.98 -31.35
C LEU A 768 -1.41 -30.06 -31.61
N ASP A 769 -2.29 -30.26 -30.63
CA ASP A 769 -3.49 -31.04 -30.79
C ASP A 769 -4.60 -30.23 -31.46
N PHE A 770 -5.59 -30.89 -32.05
CA PHE A 770 -6.80 -30.26 -32.51
C PHE A 770 -7.59 -29.69 -31.34
N GLY A 771 -8.00 -28.47 -31.44
CA GLY A 771 -8.82 -27.88 -30.36
C GLY A 771 -8.76 -26.38 -30.25
N LEU A 772 -9.33 -25.92 -29.16
CA LEU A 772 -9.37 -24.51 -28.82
C LEU A 772 -8.17 -24.13 -27.94
N TYR A 773 -7.51 -23.06 -28.32
CA TYR A 773 -6.42 -22.43 -27.58
C TYR A 773 -6.81 -21.04 -27.14
N ARG A 774 -6.22 -20.56 -26.04
CA ARG A 774 -6.33 -19.18 -25.58
C ARG A 774 -4.98 -18.51 -25.69
N LEU A 775 -4.91 -17.44 -26.45
CA LEU A 775 -3.77 -16.56 -26.48
C LEU A 775 -4.01 -15.45 -25.45
N VAL A 776 -3.30 -15.52 -24.32
CA VAL A 776 -3.38 -14.56 -23.24
C VAL A 776 -2.26 -13.55 -23.44
N LEU A 777 -2.63 -12.28 -23.59
CA LEU A 777 -1.77 -11.17 -23.95
C LEU A 777 -1.68 -10.19 -22.81
N ALA A 778 -0.49 -9.79 -22.42
CA ALA A 778 -0.22 -8.78 -21.40
C ALA A 778 0.58 -7.62 -22.00
N ALA A 779 -0.10 -6.49 -22.22
CA ALA A 779 0.50 -5.28 -22.75
C ALA A 779 0.96 -4.36 -21.61
N THR A 780 2.19 -3.86 -21.68
CA THR A 780 2.78 -2.97 -20.68
C THR A 780 3.37 -1.71 -21.30
N SER A 781 3.59 -0.70 -20.47
CA SER A 781 4.26 0.55 -20.81
C SER A 781 5.33 0.90 -19.78
N ASP A 782 6.39 1.57 -20.19
CA ASP A 782 7.38 2.14 -19.26
C ASP A 782 6.82 3.35 -18.47
N GLN A 783 5.66 3.89 -18.88
CA GLN A 783 5.01 5.03 -18.25
C GLN A 783 3.77 4.67 -17.41
N LEU A 784 3.37 3.39 -17.33
CA LEU A 784 2.22 2.94 -16.54
C LEU A 784 2.61 1.82 -15.57
N ALA A 785 2.13 1.91 -14.35
CA ALA A 785 2.21 0.83 -13.35
C ALA A 785 1.08 -0.19 -13.51
N GLN A 786 0.33 -0.09 -14.57
CA GLN A 786 -0.78 -0.98 -14.88
C GLN A 786 -0.51 -1.67 -16.22
N LEU A 787 -0.80 -2.96 -16.28
CA LEU A 787 -0.85 -3.70 -17.53
C LEU A 787 -2.28 -3.80 -18.06
N THR A 788 -2.41 -4.08 -19.35
CA THR A 788 -3.69 -4.40 -19.98
C THR A 788 -3.64 -5.84 -20.49
N GLU A 789 -4.47 -6.70 -19.91
CA GLU A 789 -4.63 -8.09 -20.35
C GLU A 789 -5.71 -8.20 -21.43
N ARG A 790 -5.49 -9.08 -22.40
CA ARG A 790 -6.46 -9.48 -23.40
C ARG A 790 -6.34 -10.94 -23.68
N GLN A 791 -7.48 -11.63 -23.77
CA GLN A 791 -7.53 -13.04 -24.18
C GLN A 791 -8.19 -13.14 -25.56
N VAL A 792 -7.61 -13.99 -26.41
CA VAL A 792 -8.10 -14.29 -27.76
C VAL A 792 -8.21 -15.80 -27.89
N GLU A 793 -9.39 -16.30 -28.23
CA GLU A 793 -9.58 -17.71 -28.53
C GLU A 793 -9.15 -17.99 -29.97
N ILE A 794 -8.37 -19.05 -30.16
CA ILE A 794 -7.80 -19.47 -31.44
C ILE A 794 -8.07 -20.96 -31.61
N GLU A 795 -8.65 -21.32 -32.73
CA GLU A 795 -8.87 -22.74 -33.08
C GLU A 795 -7.66 -23.28 -33.84
N ALA A 796 -7.20 -24.51 -33.49
CA ALA A 796 -6.18 -25.21 -34.20
C ALA A 796 -6.82 -26.40 -34.99
N ASP A 797 -6.66 -26.39 -36.31
CA ASP A 797 -7.28 -27.35 -37.22
C ASP A 797 -6.29 -27.66 -38.41
N LEU A 798 -6.64 -28.63 -39.20
CA LEU A 798 -5.90 -29.02 -40.43
C LEU A 798 -6.18 -28.10 -41.60
N GLN A 799 -7.26 -27.36 -41.60
CA GLN A 799 -7.62 -26.35 -42.61
C GLN A 799 -8.61 -25.31 -42.10
#